data_64df82da629331355e3fb22d03916630
#
_entry.id   64df82da629331355e3fb22d03916630
#
_cell.length_a   1.000
_cell.length_b   1.000
_cell.length_c   1.000
_cell.angle_alpha   90.00
_cell.angle_beta   90.00
_cell.angle_gamma   90.00
#
_symmetry.space_group_name_H-M   'P 1'
#
loop_
_entity.id
_entity.type
_entity.pdbx_description
1 polymer ?
#
loop_
_entity_poly.entity_id
_entity_poly.type
_entity_poly.pdbx_seq_one_letter_code
_entity_poly.pdbx_strand_id
1 'polypeptide(L)'
;VQEHSARRLHWDLRLEHEGIAASWAIPNGIPMDPEENRKAVHTEDHPLEYLEFEGEIPKGEYGAGTMKIWDRGTYEPEKWEEGKVVLRFAGERLQGRYALFRAGKDEKDWMIHRIDPPEEKRDPFPESVVPMLAKLAPLPPKDEDWAAEVKWDGVRALAYCRPGRLELQTRNLNVVTSQYPEVRRLSRQLGARDAVLDGELVAFDEQGRPSFERLQQRIHQTDSSVVRRRMKSHPVTYVLFDLLYLDGHSLMSEPYSLRRELLEELSLDGDHWQTPAYSVGHAAELLAASAQRGLEGIVVKRLESPYAPGKRSGAWLKVKTVGRQEFAIGGWAPGEGRRRNRIGAILLGAYDEDRKLQYAGKVGTGFSERDLDELLTQLRPLARKSNPFAGRRGPRNANFVEPELVAEIEFRELTAEGMVRHGSFKGLRGDKPASEVELERAASEAAAESELGAVVAAGRKRTRVTLAGRELALSNLDKVLYPASGLTKGELIEWYARMSEVLLPHLRGRPLTMKRYPDGVEAGHFYEKRCPKHRPEWVRTARVWSDRHEEEIDYCTVEDLPTLVWAANLANIELHASLSLAREIERPTSLVFDLDPGAPADVLDCAEVALWIRGMLEQLGLSSHPKTSGSKGLQIYVPLNSEVTYERTKSFAKAVAETLAVKFPDRVVAQMTKSKRSGKVLIDWSQNDRHKTTVCVYSLRAEDRPLVSTPVEWRELDAALEADDAGCLAFDNAAVLERVESMGDLFAPLLSERQALPGA
;
A
#
# COMPACT_ATOMS: atom_id res chain seq x y z
N VAL A 1 -21.28 8.42 35.16
CA VAL A 1 -20.30 7.35 34.86
C VAL A 1 -18.91 7.83 35.21
N GLN A 2 -18.14 7.01 35.90
CA GLN A 2 -16.79 7.33 36.33
C GLN A 2 -15.81 6.32 35.72
N GLU A 3 -14.71 6.82 35.15
CA GLU A 3 -13.57 6.00 34.74
C GLU A 3 -12.69 5.74 35.95
N HIS A 4 -12.51 4.49 36.31
CA HIS A 4 -11.79 4.06 37.49
C HIS A 4 -10.51 3.30 37.13
N SER A 5 -9.37 3.96 37.30
CA SER A 5 -8.03 3.38 37.12
C SER A 5 -7.56 2.68 38.40
N ALA A 6 -8.15 1.51 38.69
CA ALA A 6 -7.75 0.62 39.78
C ALA A 6 -6.70 -0.41 39.33
N ARG A 7 -6.70 -1.65 39.85
CA ARG A 7 -5.87 -2.76 39.35
C ARG A 7 -6.11 -3.05 37.86
N ARG A 8 -7.36 -2.84 37.41
CA ARG A 8 -7.77 -2.89 36.00
C ARG A 8 -8.63 -1.66 35.74
N LEU A 9 -8.48 -1.05 34.59
CA LEU A 9 -9.36 0.02 34.15
C LEU A 9 -10.77 -0.53 33.98
N HIS A 10 -11.77 0.17 34.53
CA HIS A 10 -13.19 -0.12 34.36
C HIS A 10 -14.00 1.17 34.51
N TRP A 11 -15.24 1.12 34.09
CA TRP A 11 -16.20 2.22 34.21
C TRP A 11 -17.27 1.87 35.23
N ASP A 12 -17.43 2.72 36.22
CA ASP A 12 -18.51 2.63 37.21
C ASP A 12 -19.72 3.39 36.68
N LEU A 13 -20.71 2.69 36.19
CA LEU A 13 -22.04 3.25 35.90
C LEU A 13 -22.80 3.36 37.22
N ARG A 14 -23.15 4.57 37.63
CA ARG A 14 -23.92 4.85 38.83
C ARG A 14 -25.18 5.59 38.44
N LEU A 15 -26.34 5.03 38.87
CA LEU A 15 -27.66 5.55 38.59
C LEU A 15 -28.35 5.90 39.92
N GLU A 16 -28.75 7.16 40.07
CA GLU A 16 -29.58 7.55 41.22
C GLU A 16 -30.95 6.89 41.10
N HIS A 17 -31.29 6.06 42.07
CA HIS A 17 -32.58 5.38 42.15
C HIS A 17 -33.01 5.23 43.60
N GLU A 18 -34.20 5.72 43.94
CA GLU A 18 -34.77 5.66 45.29
C GLU A 18 -33.85 6.19 46.41
N GLY A 19 -33.02 7.22 46.09
CA GLY A 19 -32.12 7.87 47.04
C GLY A 19 -30.79 7.20 47.25
N ILE A 20 -30.42 6.22 46.44
CA ILE A 20 -29.10 5.56 46.41
C ILE A 20 -28.49 5.62 45.02
N ALA A 21 -27.17 5.42 44.92
CA ALA A 21 -26.47 5.25 43.66
C ALA A 21 -26.30 3.76 43.35
N ALA A 22 -27.28 3.17 42.64
CA ALA A 22 -27.16 1.82 42.11
C ALA A 22 -25.99 1.73 41.14
N SER A 23 -25.12 0.73 41.32
CA SER A 23 -23.79 0.78 40.73
C SER A 23 -23.41 -0.52 39.98
N TRP A 24 -22.81 -0.36 38.80
CA TRP A 24 -22.26 -1.46 38.00
C TRP A 24 -20.84 -1.12 37.55
N ALA A 25 -19.90 -2.02 37.83
CA ALA A 25 -18.53 -1.92 37.27
C ALA A 25 -18.50 -2.61 35.90
N ILE A 26 -18.06 -1.88 34.88
CA ILE A 26 -18.04 -2.33 33.47
C ILE A 26 -16.57 -2.40 32.99
N PRO A 27 -15.95 -3.61 32.99
CA PRO A 27 -14.50 -3.74 32.77
C PRO A 27 -14.01 -3.35 31.38
N ASN A 28 -14.87 -3.35 30.38
CA ASN A 28 -14.52 -3.10 28.97
C ASN A 28 -15.18 -1.82 28.42
N GLY A 29 -15.64 -0.91 29.31
CA GLY A 29 -16.35 0.30 28.93
C GLY A 29 -17.82 0.05 28.56
N ILE A 30 -18.56 1.14 28.38
CA ILE A 30 -19.99 1.07 28.03
C ILE A 30 -20.11 0.83 26.52
N PRO A 31 -20.98 -0.10 26.05
CA PRO A 31 -21.12 -0.37 24.61
C PRO A 31 -21.74 0.84 23.93
N MET A 32 -21.14 1.28 22.83
CA MET A 32 -21.66 2.36 21.99
C MET A 32 -22.33 1.82 20.72
N ASP A 33 -22.17 0.54 20.44
CA ASP A 33 -22.75 -0.18 19.31
C ASP A 33 -23.80 -1.21 19.79
N PRO A 34 -24.98 -1.30 19.16
CA PRO A 34 -25.99 -2.31 19.47
C PRO A 34 -25.53 -3.76 19.22
N GLU A 35 -24.55 -3.98 18.38
CA GLU A 35 -24.01 -5.33 18.14
C GLU A 35 -23.13 -5.83 19.31
N GLU A 36 -22.70 -4.93 20.21
CA GLU A 36 -21.84 -5.26 21.33
C GLU A 36 -22.60 -5.41 22.65
N ASN A 37 -22.41 -6.56 23.31
CA ASN A 37 -22.79 -6.76 24.70
C ASN A 37 -21.56 -6.69 25.60
N ARG A 38 -21.61 -5.93 26.68
CA ARG A 38 -20.51 -5.81 27.63
C ARG A 38 -20.89 -6.34 29.01
N LYS A 39 -19.92 -7.02 29.65
CA LYS A 39 -20.10 -7.47 31.03
C LYS A 39 -20.25 -6.26 31.97
N ALA A 40 -21.23 -6.27 32.80
CA ALA A 40 -21.45 -5.33 33.91
C ALA A 40 -21.51 -6.13 35.20
N VAL A 41 -20.72 -5.76 36.19
CA VAL A 41 -20.75 -6.43 37.49
C VAL A 41 -21.50 -5.53 38.46
N HIS A 42 -22.67 -5.97 38.93
CA HIS A 42 -23.43 -5.24 39.93
C HIS A 42 -22.63 -5.19 41.22
N THR A 43 -22.36 -3.99 41.69
CA THR A 43 -21.61 -3.75 42.93
C THR A 43 -22.60 -3.37 44.06
N GLU A 44 -22.07 -3.11 45.23
CA GLU A 44 -22.85 -2.54 46.31
C GLU A 44 -23.36 -1.14 45.96
N ASP A 45 -24.53 -0.78 46.47
CA ASP A 45 -25.08 0.54 46.33
C ASP A 45 -24.28 1.56 47.12
N HIS A 46 -24.15 2.77 46.58
CA HIS A 46 -23.33 3.83 47.15
C HIS A 46 -24.21 5.03 47.58
N PRO A 47 -23.76 5.84 48.53
CA PRO A 47 -24.37 7.13 48.79
C PRO A 47 -24.35 8.04 47.58
N LEU A 48 -25.29 8.96 47.43
CA LEU A 48 -25.41 9.87 46.27
C LEU A 48 -24.18 10.76 46.08
N GLU A 49 -23.45 11.03 47.15
CA GLU A 49 -22.18 11.82 47.10
C GLU A 49 -21.13 11.16 46.17
N TYR A 50 -21.18 9.84 45.97
CA TYR A 50 -20.26 9.15 45.07
C TYR A 50 -20.54 9.44 43.59
N LEU A 51 -21.70 9.98 43.23
CA LEU A 51 -22.00 10.39 41.85
C LEU A 51 -21.11 11.51 41.37
N GLU A 52 -20.59 12.34 42.28
CA GLU A 52 -19.74 13.50 41.97
C GLU A 52 -18.29 13.30 42.38
N PHE A 53 -17.93 12.11 42.86
CA PHE A 53 -16.58 11.86 43.36
C PHE A 53 -15.57 11.79 42.21
N GLU A 54 -14.53 12.66 42.31
CA GLU A 54 -13.31 12.59 41.52
C GLU A 54 -12.11 12.68 42.47
N GLY A 55 -11.10 11.85 42.26
CA GLY A 55 -9.91 11.87 43.06
C GLY A 55 -9.16 10.55 43.16
N GLU A 56 -8.17 10.50 44.03
CA GLU A 56 -7.36 9.32 44.30
C GLU A 56 -7.87 8.60 45.56
N ILE A 57 -8.22 7.31 45.40
CA ILE A 57 -8.54 6.41 46.49
C ILE A 57 -7.25 5.78 47.00
N PRO A 58 -6.87 5.96 48.29
CA PRO A 58 -5.57 5.57 48.83
C PRO A 58 -5.29 4.07 48.70
N LYS A 59 -4.02 3.71 48.56
CA LYS A 59 -3.57 2.33 48.56
C LYS A 59 -3.88 1.66 49.89
N GLY A 60 -4.63 0.56 49.83
CA GLY A 60 -5.04 -0.23 51.00
C GLY A 60 -6.54 -0.18 51.24
N GLU A 61 -7.23 0.76 50.68
CA GLU A 61 -8.69 0.85 50.72
C GLU A 61 -9.33 0.05 49.55
N TYR A 62 -10.61 -0.31 49.74
CA TYR A 62 -11.38 -1.00 48.68
C TYR A 62 -11.55 -0.03 47.51
N GLY A 63 -11.21 -0.49 46.29
CA GLY A 63 -11.27 0.37 45.11
C GLY A 63 -10.06 1.31 44.93
N ALA A 64 -8.93 1.08 45.61
CA ALA A 64 -7.71 1.93 45.48
C ALA A 64 -7.35 2.19 44.01
N GLY A 65 -7.19 3.50 43.66
CA GLY A 65 -6.91 3.97 42.29
C GLY A 65 -7.40 5.39 42.07
N THR A 66 -7.37 5.85 40.82
CA THR A 66 -7.83 7.19 40.45
C THR A 66 -9.18 7.11 39.75
N MET A 67 -10.12 7.93 40.22
CA MET A 67 -11.46 8.09 39.62
C MET A 67 -11.56 9.45 38.93
N LYS A 68 -12.14 9.43 37.70
CA LYS A 68 -12.48 10.62 36.92
C LYS A 68 -13.91 10.51 36.43
N ILE A 69 -14.63 11.60 36.39
CA ILE A 69 -15.95 11.61 35.77
C ILE A 69 -15.77 11.50 34.25
N TRP A 70 -16.29 10.41 33.68
CA TRP A 70 -16.24 10.14 32.24
C TRP A 70 -17.45 10.69 31.51
N ASP A 71 -18.65 10.63 32.15
CA ASP A 71 -19.89 11.19 31.61
C ASP A 71 -20.85 11.60 32.74
N ARG A 72 -21.61 12.65 32.49
CA ARG A 72 -22.69 13.16 33.34
C ARG A 72 -23.93 13.35 32.53
N GLY A 73 -25.08 13.19 33.18
CA GLY A 73 -26.36 13.46 32.56
C GLY A 73 -27.52 12.96 33.39
N THR A 74 -28.68 12.94 32.76
CA THR A 74 -29.89 12.39 33.31
C THR A 74 -30.28 11.09 32.59
N TYR A 75 -31.21 10.35 33.15
CA TYR A 75 -31.77 9.20 32.46
C TYR A 75 -33.27 9.10 32.75
N GLU A 76 -34.01 8.48 31.86
CA GLU A 76 -35.41 8.15 32.01
C GLU A 76 -35.55 6.62 32.12
N PRO A 77 -36.02 6.06 33.24
CA PRO A 77 -36.25 4.63 33.37
C PRO A 77 -37.51 4.22 32.61
N GLU A 78 -37.35 3.34 31.62
CA GLU A 78 -38.46 2.72 30.90
C GLU A 78 -38.93 1.45 31.66
N LYS A 79 -38.01 0.76 32.31
CA LYS A 79 -38.23 -0.44 33.07
C LYS A 79 -37.18 -0.58 34.16
N TRP A 80 -37.58 -0.82 35.39
CA TRP A 80 -36.71 -1.12 36.51
C TRP A 80 -37.30 -2.29 37.30
N GLU A 81 -36.72 -3.48 37.10
CA GLU A 81 -37.15 -4.73 37.73
C GLU A 81 -35.96 -5.48 38.30
N GLU A 82 -36.19 -6.42 39.19
CA GLU A 82 -35.15 -7.32 39.68
C GLU A 82 -34.52 -8.11 38.52
N GLY A 83 -33.25 -7.85 38.21
CA GLY A 83 -32.51 -8.50 37.13
C GLY A 83 -32.64 -7.87 35.74
N LYS A 84 -33.43 -6.79 35.57
CA LYS A 84 -33.49 -6.07 34.28
C LYS A 84 -33.80 -4.58 34.46
N VAL A 85 -32.95 -3.74 33.96
CA VAL A 85 -33.13 -2.29 33.89
C VAL A 85 -33.07 -1.85 32.42
N VAL A 86 -34.09 -1.13 31.95
CA VAL A 86 -34.10 -0.48 30.64
C VAL A 86 -34.29 1.01 30.85
N LEU A 87 -33.47 1.80 30.25
CA LEU A 87 -33.46 3.24 30.45
C LEU A 87 -32.97 3.97 29.21
N ARG A 88 -33.30 5.27 29.13
CA ARG A 88 -32.79 6.20 28.11
C ARG A 88 -31.87 7.19 28.76
N PHE A 89 -30.60 7.15 28.35
CA PHE A 89 -29.61 8.13 28.79
C PHE A 89 -29.73 9.44 28.00
N ALA A 90 -29.48 10.54 28.70
CA ALA A 90 -29.32 11.89 28.19
C ALA A 90 -28.05 12.50 28.84
N GLY A 91 -26.89 11.89 28.57
CA GLY A 91 -25.57 12.33 29.00
C GLY A 91 -24.87 13.16 27.94
N GLU A 92 -23.68 13.67 28.26
CA GLU A 92 -22.82 14.37 27.32
C GLU A 92 -22.26 13.40 26.27
N ARG A 93 -21.95 12.16 26.67
CA ARG A 93 -21.41 11.08 25.82
C ARG A 93 -22.39 9.94 25.61
N LEU A 94 -23.11 9.55 26.66
CA LEU A 94 -24.09 8.47 26.61
C LEU A 94 -25.47 9.00 26.27
N GLN A 95 -25.93 8.66 25.09
CA GLN A 95 -27.28 9.01 24.62
C GLN A 95 -27.98 7.78 24.05
N GLY A 96 -29.34 7.74 24.20
CA GLY A 96 -30.16 6.67 23.68
C GLY A 96 -30.48 5.58 24.68
N ARG A 97 -31.11 4.53 24.23
CA ARG A 97 -31.68 3.44 25.05
C ARG A 97 -30.68 2.35 25.34
N TYR A 98 -30.63 1.94 26.60
CA TYR A 98 -29.78 0.86 27.07
C TYR A 98 -30.55 -0.13 27.92
N ALA A 99 -30.11 -1.39 27.89
CA ALA A 99 -30.61 -2.43 28.81
C ALA A 99 -29.45 -2.98 29.64
N LEU A 100 -29.63 -3.06 30.93
CA LEU A 100 -28.83 -3.88 31.84
C LEU A 100 -29.66 -5.09 32.23
N PHE A 101 -29.11 -6.29 32.17
CA PHE A 101 -29.84 -7.50 32.50
C PHE A 101 -28.90 -8.56 33.09
N ARG A 102 -29.46 -9.36 34.01
CA ARG A 102 -28.75 -10.45 34.65
C ARG A 102 -28.47 -11.56 33.62
N ALA A 103 -27.21 -11.96 33.44
CA ALA A 103 -26.80 -12.91 32.40
C ALA A 103 -26.21 -14.22 32.96
N GLY A 104 -26.01 -14.34 34.27
CA GLY A 104 -25.41 -15.50 34.92
C GLY A 104 -26.22 -16.10 36.06
N LYS A 105 -25.63 -17.10 36.73
CA LYS A 105 -26.20 -17.70 37.96
C LYS A 105 -25.90 -16.85 39.21
N ASP A 106 -24.89 -16.01 39.14
CA ASP A 106 -24.51 -15.06 40.19
C ASP A 106 -25.38 -13.80 40.04
N GLU A 107 -25.92 -13.29 41.12
CA GLU A 107 -26.71 -12.05 41.16
C GLU A 107 -25.95 -10.82 40.73
N LYS A 108 -24.59 -10.88 40.79
CA LYS A 108 -23.69 -9.82 40.37
C LYS A 108 -23.35 -9.83 38.89
N ASP A 109 -23.61 -10.92 38.16
CA ASP A 109 -23.27 -11.06 36.74
C ASP A 109 -24.36 -10.49 35.85
N TRP A 110 -24.13 -9.26 35.39
CA TRP A 110 -24.99 -8.54 34.46
C TRP A 110 -24.28 -8.28 33.13
N MET A 111 -25.10 -7.94 32.14
CA MET A 111 -24.67 -7.42 30.85
C MET A 111 -25.29 -6.05 30.62
N ILE A 112 -24.55 -5.17 29.92
CA ILE A 112 -25.10 -3.92 29.42
C ILE A 112 -25.10 -3.98 27.89
N HIS A 113 -26.18 -3.49 27.29
CA HIS A 113 -26.45 -3.52 25.86
C HIS A 113 -27.06 -2.19 25.41
N ARG A 114 -26.59 -1.61 24.31
CA ARG A 114 -27.23 -0.47 23.65
C ARG A 114 -28.39 -0.98 22.78
N ILE A 115 -29.58 -0.39 22.92
CA ILE A 115 -30.76 -0.79 22.16
C ILE A 115 -30.89 0.04 20.87
N ASP A 116 -30.74 1.36 21.00
CA ASP A 116 -30.85 2.27 19.85
C ASP A 116 -29.57 2.32 19.04
N PRO A 117 -29.65 2.41 17.70
CA PRO A 117 -28.49 2.75 16.89
C PRO A 117 -27.93 4.11 17.33
N PRO A 118 -26.63 4.37 17.15
CA PRO A 118 -26.06 5.69 17.38
C PRO A 118 -26.71 6.70 16.42
N GLU A 119 -26.83 7.96 16.86
CA GLU A 119 -27.39 9.04 16.02
C GLU A 119 -26.53 9.32 14.79
N GLU A 120 -25.22 9.14 14.92
CA GLU A 120 -24.26 9.24 13.82
C GLU A 120 -23.90 7.85 13.29
N LYS A 121 -23.78 7.74 11.97
CA LYS A 121 -23.30 6.52 11.32
C LYS A 121 -21.89 6.22 11.78
N ARG A 122 -21.67 5.06 12.37
CA ARG A 122 -20.35 4.59 12.80
C ARG A 122 -19.78 3.60 11.82
N ASP A 123 -18.49 3.73 11.54
CA ASP A 123 -17.76 2.73 10.79
C ASP A 123 -17.39 1.55 11.69
N PRO A 124 -17.38 0.31 11.18
CA PRO A 124 -16.96 -0.83 11.96
C PRO A 124 -15.49 -0.69 12.38
N PHE A 125 -15.19 -1.14 13.61
CA PHE A 125 -13.80 -1.15 14.07
C PHE A 125 -12.96 -2.09 13.22
N PRO A 126 -11.85 -1.65 12.62
CA PRO A 126 -11.03 -2.47 11.73
C PRO A 126 -10.43 -3.70 12.46
N GLU A 127 -10.57 -4.89 11.90
CA GLU A 127 -9.94 -6.10 12.44
C GLU A 127 -8.45 -6.16 12.11
N SER A 128 -8.08 -5.77 10.90
CA SER A 128 -6.68 -5.63 10.47
C SER A 128 -6.57 -4.65 9.31
N VAL A 129 -5.46 -3.91 9.28
CA VAL A 129 -5.12 -2.97 8.21
C VAL A 129 -3.68 -3.23 7.79
N VAL A 130 -3.44 -3.43 6.50
CA VAL A 130 -2.08 -3.50 5.96
C VAL A 130 -1.51 -2.08 5.92
N PRO A 131 -0.37 -1.79 6.58
CA PRO A 131 0.16 -0.43 6.62
C PRO A 131 0.50 0.15 5.25
N MET A 132 0.21 1.45 5.06
CA MET A 132 0.65 2.21 3.89
C MET A 132 2.17 2.28 3.83
N LEU A 133 2.76 2.21 2.63
CA LEU A 133 4.20 2.12 2.40
C LEU A 133 4.77 3.41 1.82
N ALA A 134 5.94 3.83 2.32
CA ALA A 134 6.68 4.95 1.76
C ALA A 134 7.53 4.52 0.53
N LYS A 135 7.57 5.37 -0.48
CA LYS A 135 8.45 5.24 -1.66
C LYS A 135 9.83 5.81 -1.33
N LEU A 136 10.92 5.17 -1.78
CA LEU A 136 12.24 5.77 -1.73
C LEU A 136 12.34 6.84 -2.84
N ALA A 137 12.61 8.09 -2.45
CA ALA A 137 12.70 9.21 -3.37
C ALA A 137 13.68 10.28 -2.83
N PRO A 138 14.17 11.20 -3.68
CA PRO A 138 14.79 12.43 -3.22
C PRO A 138 13.76 13.32 -2.50
N LEU A 139 14.25 14.40 -1.87
CA LEU A 139 13.37 15.43 -1.34
C LEU A 139 12.47 15.99 -2.45
N PRO A 140 11.18 16.25 -2.15
CA PRO A 140 10.31 16.97 -3.08
C PRO A 140 10.92 18.36 -3.37
N PRO A 141 10.86 18.84 -4.63
CA PRO A 141 11.45 20.13 -5.01
C PRO A 141 10.77 21.34 -4.33
N LYS A 142 9.53 21.17 -3.91
CA LYS A 142 8.77 22.08 -3.04
C LYS A 142 8.18 21.24 -1.93
N ASP A 143 8.38 21.66 -0.70
CA ASP A 143 8.01 20.89 0.49
C ASP A 143 7.01 21.63 1.42
N GLU A 144 6.43 22.76 0.96
CA GLU A 144 5.42 23.51 1.71
C GLU A 144 4.14 22.69 1.97
N ASP A 145 3.82 21.74 1.08
CA ASP A 145 2.65 20.84 1.22
C ASP A 145 3.01 19.47 1.84
N TRP A 146 4.22 19.39 2.43
CA TRP A 146 4.73 18.12 2.97
C TRP A 146 5.09 18.26 4.45
N ALA A 147 4.64 17.27 5.22
CA ALA A 147 5.09 17.05 6.60
C ALA A 147 6.34 16.18 6.60
N ALA A 148 7.40 16.63 7.25
CA ALA A 148 8.64 15.89 7.39
C ALA A 148 8.79 15.36 8.81
N GLU A 149 9.11 14.06 8.93
CA GLU A 149 9.29 13.32 10.17
C GLU A 149 10.59 12.53 10.14
N VAL A 150 11.16 12.25 11.31
CA VAL A 150 12.30 11.34 11.42
C VAL A 150 11.91 9.94 10.95
N LYS A 151 12.73 9.32 10.12
CA LYS A 151 12.59 7.92 9.80
C LYS A 151 13.14 7.07 10.94
N TRP A 152 12.23 6.53 11.73
CA TRP A 152 12.58 5.67 12.86
C TRP A 152 13.06 4.30 12.39
N ASP A 153 14.11 3.79 13.01
CA ASP A 153 14.67 2.47 12.74
C ASP A 153 14.14 1.48 13.79
N GLY A 154 13.13 0.73 13.41
CA GLY A 154 12.42 -0.15 14.31
C GLY A 154 11.60 -1.24 13.61
N VAL A 155 10.53 -1.66 14.26
CA VAL A 155 9.52 -2.58 13.73
C VAL A 155 8.18 -1.87 13.64
N ARG A 156 7.65 -1.70 12.44
CA ARG A 156 6.35 -1.08 12.24
C ARG A 156 5.24 -1.95 12.79
N ALA A 157 4.35 -1.32 13.56
CA ALA A 157 3.18 -1.97 14.10
C ALA A 157 1.97 -1.02 14.15
N LEU A 158 0.78 -1.57 13.93
CA LEU A 158 -0.47 -0.90 14.23
C LEU A 158 -0.97 -1.32 15.60
N ALA A 159 -1.41 -0.36 16.40
CA ALA A 159 -2.02 -0.60 17.69
C ALA A 159 -3.54 -0.46 17.58
N TYR A 160 -4.24 -1.57 17.79
CA TYR A 160 -5.69 -1.64 17.87
C TYR A 160 -6.08 -1.48 19.34
N CYS A 161 -6.56 -0.30 19.68
CA CYS A 161 -6.87 0.09 21.04
C CYS A 161 -8.38 0.13 21.24
N ARG A 162 -8.85 -0.63 22.22
CA ARG A 162 -10.20 -0.56 22.77
C ARG A 162 -10.13 -0.36 24.27
N PRO A 163 -11.19 0.06 24.95
CA PRO A 163 -11.18 0.27 26.38
C PRO A 163 -10.54 -0.89 27.16
N GLY A 164 -9.40 -0.61 27.83
CA GLY A 164 -8.64 -1.61 28.58
C GLY A 164 -7.94 -2.72 27.78
N ARG A 165 -7.99 -2.68 26.45
CA ARG A 165 -7.37 -3.67 25.57
C ARG A 165 -6.53 -2.99 24.50
N LEU A 166 -5.34 -3.54 24.26
CA LEU A 166 -4.47 -3.16 23.15
C LEU A 166 -3.94 -4.42 22.47
N GLU A 167 -4.01 -4.43 21.14
CA GLU A 167 -3.40 -5.44 20.31
C GLU A 167 -2.43 -4.76 19.33
N LEU A 168 -1.18 -5.28 19.24
CA LEU A 168 -0.18 -4.83 18.28
C LEU A 168 -0.09 -5.83 17.14
N GLN A 169 -0.27 -5.36 15.91
CA GLN A 169 -0.06 -6.15 14.70
C GLN A 169 1.07 -5.54 13.88
N THR A 170 2.05 -6.35 13.50
CA THR A 170 3.14 -5.91 12.61
C THR A 170 2.65 -5.69 11.19
N ARG A 171 3.51 -5.15 10.33
CA ARG A 171 3.25 -4.99 8.89
C ARG A 171 2.69 -6.26 8.22
N ASN A 172 3.13 -7.44 8.65
CA ASN A 172 2.70 -8.73 8.12
C ASN A 172 1.50 -9.32 8.89
N LEU A 173 0.77 -8.48 9.62
CA LEU A 173 -0.41 -8.83 10.42
C LEU A 173 -0.14 -9.84 11.54
N ASN A 174 1.12 -10.05 11.93
CA ASN A 174 1.46 -10.89 13.07
C ASN A 174 1.18 -10.17 14.38
N VAL A 175 0.42 -10.81 15.27
CA VAL A 175 0.12 -10.28 16.61
C VAL A 175 1.36 -10.42 17.50
N VAL A 176 1.89 -9.28 17.97
CA VAL A 176 3.13 -9.20 18.76
C VAL A 176 2.94 -8.58 20.16
N THR A 177 1.71 -8.40 20.58
CA THR A 177 1.36 -7.74 21.86
C THR A 177 2.06 -8.36 23.09
N SER A 178 2.25 -9.67 23.11
CA SER A 178 2.92 -10.37 24.21
C SER A 178 4.42 -10.09 24.29
N GLN A 179 5.04 -9.68 23.18
CA GLN A 179 6.47 -9.37 23.09
C GLN A 179 6.79 -7.96 23.65
N TYR A 180 5.79 -7.07 23.64
CA TYR A 180 5.94 -5.66 24.07
C TYR A 180 4.89 -5.25 25.12
N PRO A 181 4.86 -5.91 26.29
CA PRO A 181 3.83 -5.68 27.30
C PRO A 181 3.85 -4.27 27.90
N GLU A 182 5.00 -3.57 27.81
CA GLU A 182 5.12 -2.18 28.24
C GLU A 182 4.19 -1.22 27.50
N VAL A 183 3.93 -1.47 26.22
CA VAL A 183 3.08 -0.61 25.38
C VAL A 183 1.59 -0.77 25.73
N ARG A 184 1.18 -1.85 26.38
CA ARG A 184 -0.24 -2.09 26.74
C ARG A 184 -0.88 -0.97 27.56
N ARG A 185 -0.08 -0.21 28.31
CA ARG A 185 -0.59 0.91 29.12
C ARG A 185 -1.09 2.08 28.27
N LEU A 186 -0.75 2.15 26.98
CA LEU A 186 -1.27 3.14 26.04
C LEU A 186 -2.81 3.11 26.00
N SER A 187 -3.44 1.93 26.04
CA SER A 187 -4.90 1.82 26.08
C SER A 187 -5.53 2.45 27.33
N ARG A 188 -4.78 2.60 28.42
CA ARG A 188 -5.27 3.30 29.62
C ARG A 188 -5.25 4.81 29.45
N GLN A 189 -4.27 5.35 28.72
CA GLN A 189 -4.22 6.77 28.42
C GLN A 189 -5.31 7.17 27.44
N LEU A 190 -5.65 6.30 26.49
CA LEU A 190 -6.79 6.48 25.59
C LEU A 190 -8.15 6.41 26.33
N GLY A 191 -8.18 5.80 27.52
CA GLY A 191 -9.40 5.71 28.31
C GLY A 191 -10.47 4.87 27.62
N ALA A 192 -11.65 5.47 27.43
CA ALA A 192 -12.78 4.84 26.77
C ALA A 192 -12.75 4.89 25.24
N ARG A 193 -11.74 5.50 24.66
CA ARG A 193 -11.68 5.67 23.20
C ARG A 193 -11.28 4.41 22.47
N ASP A 194 -11.94 4.17 21.35
CA ASP A 194 -11.53 3.18 20.36
C ASP A 194 -10.62 3.84 19.32
N ALA A 195 -9.40 3.33 19.12
CA ALA A 195 -8.45 3.93 18.19
C ALA A 195 -7.62 2.87 17.47
N VAL A 196 -7.26 3.14 16.21
CA VAL A 196 -6.21 2.41 15.49
C VAL A 196 -5.09 3.40 15.17
N LEU A 197 -3.93 3.14 15.76
CA LEU A 197 -2.74 3.98 15.68
C LEU A 197 -1.67 3.30 14.84
N ASP A 198 -0.98 4.06 14.00
CA ASP A 198 0.18 3.58 13.23
C ASP A 198 1.48 4.14 13.82
N GLY A 199 2.46 3.28 13.99
CA GLY A 199 3.71 3.68 14.64
C GLY A 199 4.84 2.69 14.43
N GLU A 200 5.99 3.03 15.02
CA GLU A 200 7.21 2.23 14.99
C GLU A 200 7.62 1.82 16.41
N LEU A 201 7.86 0.54 16.65
CA LEU A 201 8.45 0.03 17.88
C LEU A 201 9.96 0.21 17.81
N VAL A 202 10.53 1.07 18.67
CA VAL A 202 11.92 1.49 18.62
C VAL A 202 12.60 1.20 19.96
N ALA A 203 13.80 0.65 19.94
CA ALA A 203 14.69 0.62 21.11
C ALA A 203 15.78 1.68 20.94
N PHE A 204 16.06 2.42 22.01
CA PHE A 204 17.09 3.47 22.01
C PHE A 204 18.38 3.01 22.65
N ASP A 205 19.52 3.51 22.16
CA ASP A 205 20.82 3.37 22.80
C ASP A 205 21.00 4.33 24.00
N GLU A 206 22.15 4.27 24.66
CA GLU A 206 22.45 5.13 25.80
C GLU A 206 22.56 6.62 25.44
N GLN A 207 22.73 6.93 24.15
CA GLN A 207 22.75 8.30 23.62
C GLN A 207 21.38 8.76 23.10
N GLY A 208 20.33 7.95 23.30
CA GLY A 208 18.98 8.26 22.84
C GLY A 208 18.77 8.11 21.33
N ARG A 209 19.63 7.36 20.63
CA ARG A 209 19.48 7.10 19.19
C ARG A 209 18.78 5.75 18.96
N PRO A 210 17.94 5.63 17.91
CA PRO A 210 17.38 4.36 17.53
C PRO A 210 18.47 3.30 17.30
N SER A 211 18.29 2.11 17.89
CA SER A 211 19.21 0.98 17.76
C SER A 211 18.46 -0.31 17.45
N PHE A 212 18.48 -0.70 16.20
CA PHE A 212 17.87 -1.97 15.77
C PHE A 212 18.53 -3.18 16.43
N GLU A 213 19.83 -3.14 16.69
CA GLU A 213 20.55 -4.19 17.41
C GLU A 213 19.96 -4.43 18.82
N ARG A 214 19.63 -3.36 19.54
CA ARG A 214 18.94 -3.48 20.84
C ARG A 214 17.53 -4.01 20.71
N LEU A 215 16.78 -3.55 19.68
CA LEU A 215 15.44 -4.03 19.39
C LEU A 215 15.43 -5.51 19.01
N GLN A 216 16.43 -5.98 18.27
CA GLN A 216 16.57 -7.38 17.87
C GLN A 216 16.59 -8.33 19.06
N GLN A 217 17.08 -7.89 20.23
CA GLN A 217 17.05 -8.68 21.47
C GLN A 217 15.60 -8.90 21.99
N ARG A 218 14.61 -8.17 21.47
CA ARG A 218 13.18 -8.24 21.83
C ARG A 218 12.35 -9.02 20.81
N ILE A 219 12.78 -9.00 19.55
CA ILE A 219 12.06 -9.64 18.43
C ILE A 219 12.00 -11.16 18.66
N HIS A 220 10.84 -11.76 18.37
CA HIS A 220 10.53 -13.20 18.52
C HIS A 220 10.60 -13.78 19.95
N GLN A 221 10.72 -12.94 20.96
CA GLN A 221 10.70 -13.40 22.35
C GLN A 221 9.25 -13.64 22.80
N THR A 222 8.86 -14.90 22.99
CA THR A 222 7.50 -15.29 23.43
C THR A 222 7.44 -15.76 24.88
N ASP A 223 8.56 -16.20 25.45
CA ASP A 223 8.64 -16.60 26.86
C ASP A 223 8.45 -15.38 27.78
N SER A 224 7.43 -15.41 28.61
CA SER A 224 7.02 -14.29 29.46
C SER A 224 8.09 -13.89 30.50
N SER A 225 8.95 -14.81 30.92
CA SER A 225 10.05 -14.54 31.86
C SER A 225 11.20 -13.83 31.16
N VAL A 226 11.54 -14.25 29.94
CA VAL A 226 12.54 -13.61 29.10
C VAL A 226 12.06 -12.21 28.68
N VAL A 227 10.81 -12.06 28.24
CA VAL A 227 10.20 -10.78 27.88
C VAL A 227 10.30 -9.79 29.04
N ARG A 228 9.88 -10.17 30.26
CA ARG A 228 9.96 -9.31 31.47
C ARG A 228 11.38 -8.88 31.81
N ARG A 229 12.37 -9.77 31.67
CA ARG A 229 13.78 -9.45 31.90
C ARG A 229 14.31 -8.51 30.84
N ARG A 230 14.00 -8.77 29.57
CA ARG A 230 14.44 -7.96 28.42
C ARG A 230 13.76 -6.58 28.38
N MET A 231 12.52 -6.45 28.81
CA MET A 231 11.82 -5.19 28.96
C MET A 231 12.60 -4.19 29.85
N LYS A 232 13.30 -4.69 30.90
CA LYS A 232 14.10 -3.82 31.78
C LYS A 232 15.46 -3.44 31.17
N SER A 233 16.11 -4.37 30.46
CA SER A 233 17.46 -4.14 29.90
C SER A 233 17.43 -3.53 28.50
N HIS A 234 16.35 -3.73 27.74
CA HIS A 234 16.13 -3.25 26.38
C HIS A 234 14.69 -2.75 26.28
N PRO A 235 14.34 -1.65 26.92
CA PRO A 235 13.00 -1.08 26.83
C PRO A 235 12.70 -0.66 25.40
N VAL A 236 11.42 -0.74 25.01
CA VAL A 236 10.92 -0.32 23.71
C VAL A 236 9.96 0.84 23.89
N THR A 237 10.04 1.81 23.01
CA THR A 237 9.11 2.92 22.89
C THR A 237 8.34 2.79 21.59
N TYR A 238 7.04 2.93 21.65
CA TYR A 238 6.17 2.96 20.47
C TYR A 238 6.02 4.40 19.99
N VAL A 239 6.60 4.70 18.85
CA VAL A 239 6.63 6.05 18.26
C VAL A 239 5.45 6.17 17.30
N LEU A 240 4.49 7.02 17.67
CA LEU A 240 3.23 7.22 16.97
C LEU A 240 3.36 8.30 15.89
N PHE A 241 2.84 8.06 14.70
CA PHE A 241 2.93 9.02 13.60
C PHE A 241 1.69 9.09 12.69
N ASP A 242 0.68 8.25 12.90
CA ASP A 242 -0.61 8.35 12.19
C ASP A 242 -1.77 7.77 13.02
N LEU A 243 -3.00 8.22 12.71
CA LEU A 243 -4.24 7.79 13.33
C LEU A 243 -5.23 7.38 12.26
N LEU A 244 -5.68 6.12 12.28
CA LEU A 244 -6.47 5.53 11.20
C LEU A 244 -7.95 5.37 11.53
N TYR A 245 -8.27 5.33 12.82
CA TYR A 245 -9.62 5.18 13.34
C TYR A 245 -9.73 5.82 14.71
N LEU A 246 -10.84 6.51 14.97
CA LEU A 246 -11.11 7.11 16.26
C LEU A 246 -12.62 7.09 16.54
N ASP A 247 -13.01 6.52 17.69
CA ASP A 247 -14.37 6.61 18.29
C ASP A 247 -15.55 6.32 17.33
N GLY A 248 -15.39 5.33 16.44
CA GLY A 248 -16.43 4.94 15.50
C GLY A 248 -16.29 5.53 14.10
N HIS A 249 -15.19 6.25 13.82
CA HIS A 249 -14.96 6.87 12.53
C HIS A 249 -13.65 6.41 11.91
N SER A 250 -13.68 5.93 10.69
CA SER A 250 -12.49 5.65 9.90
C SER A 250 -11.90 6.96 9.39
N LEU A 251 -10.63 7.20 9.70
CA LEU A 251 -9.92 8.39 9.27
C LEU A 251 -9.06 8.15 8.02
N MET A 252 -9.09 6.94 7.46
CA MET A 252 -8.20 6.57 6.35
C MET A 252 -8.46 7.38 5.08
N SER A 253 -9.69 7.85 4.86
CA SER A 253 -10.03 8.74 3.74
C SER A 253 -9.67 10.21 3.97
N GLU A 254 -9.44 10.57 5.23
CA GLU A 254 -9.15 11.95 5.61
C GLU A 254 -7.72 12.37 5.24
N PRO A 255 -7.47 13.67 5.04
CA PRO A 255 -6.13 14.21 4.83
C PRO A 255 -5.16 13.86 5.97
N TYR A 256 -3.89 13.65 5.66
CA TYR A 256 -2.86 13.40 6.68
C TYR A 256 -2.79 14.53 7.72
N SER A 257 -2.97 15.79 7.30
CA SER A 257 -3.01 16.96 8.18
C SER A 257 -4.04 16.81 9.28
N LEU A 258 -5.28 16.43 8.96
CA LEU A 258 -6.36 16.21 9.94
C LEU A 258 -6.06 14.99 10.84
N ARG A 259 -5.62 13.89 10.26
CA ARG A 259 -5.28 12.70 11.04
C ARG A 259 -4.17 12.97 12.05
N ARG A 260 -3.21 13.82 11.66
CA ARG A 260 -2.10 14.21 12.51
C ARG A 260 -2.54 15.17 13.63
N GLU A 261 -3.39 16.14 13.34
CA GLU A 261 -3.99 17.05 14.30
C GLU A 261 -4.75 16.26 15.38
N LEU A 262 -5.63 15.35 14.98
CA LEU A 262 -6.37 14.48 15.89
C LEU A 262 -5.43 13.59 16.75
N LEU A 263 -4.34 13.08 16.17
CA LEU A 263 -3.34 12.32 16.92
C LEU A 263 -2.65 13.17 17.99
N GLU A 264 -2.33 14.43 17.71
CA GLU A 264 -1.71 15.36 18.65
C GLU A 264 -2.68 15.78 19.77
N GLU A 265 -3.96 15.97 19.45
CA GLU A 265 -5.01 16.25 20.44
C GLU A 265 -5.16 15.11 21.47
N LEU A 266 -4.90 13.86 21.08
CA LEU A 266 -4.90 12.74 22.01
C LEU A 266 -3.80 12.82 23.07
N SER A 267 -2.78 13.68 22.88
CA SER A 267 -1.69 13.93 23.81
C SER A 267 -1.03 12.64 24.32
N LEU A 268 -0.78 11.71 23.40
CA LEU A 268 -0.23 10.38 23.71
C LEU A 268 1.28 10.48 23.96
N ASP A 269 1.67 10.66 25.20
CA ASP A 269 3.05 10.67 25.66
C ASP A 269 3.18 9.90 26.98
N GLY A 270 4.21 9.07 27.10
CA GLY A 270 4.42 8.22 28.26
C GLY A 270 5.79 7.53 28.25
N ASP A 271 6.09 6.72 29.27
CA ASP A 271 7.39 6.06 29.42
C ASP A 271 7.78 5.17 28.23
N HIS A 272 6.80 4.65 27.48
CA HIS A 272 6.98 3.65 26.43
C HIS A 272 6.23 3.97 25.12
N TRP A 273 5.71 5.17 24.96
CA TRP A 273 5.12 5.68 23.72
C TRP A 273 5.26 7.20 23.67
N GLN A 274 5.33 7.72 22.46
CA GLN A 274 5.42 9.16 22.23
C GLN A 274 4.88 9.51 20.84
N THR A 275 4.38 10.73 20.70
CA THR A 275 3.99 11.33 19.42
C THR A 275 5.01 12.43 19.08
N PRO A 276 6.07 12.16 18.28
CA PRO A 276 7.09 13.15 17.98
C PRO A 276 6.52 14.29 17.14
N ALA A 277 7.10 15.47 17.28
CA ALA A 277 6.79 16.60 16.41
C ALA A 277 7.21 16.32 14.95
N TYR A 278 6.52 16.94 14.01
CA TYR A 278 6.86 17.00 12.60
C TYR A 278 7.10 18.46 12.17
N SER A 279 7.63 18.65 10.97
CA SER A 279 7.83 19.99 10.39
C SER A 279 7.20 20.07 9.00
N VAL A 280 6.69 21.25 8.63
CA VAL A 280 6.14 21.51 7.30
C VAL A 280 7.06 22.50 6.59
N GLY A 281 7.45 22.22 5.35
CA GLY A 281 8.31 23.11 4.55
C GLY A 281 9.78 23.20 5.01
N HIS A 282 10.26 22.25 5.82
CA HIS A 282 11.63 22.21 6.36
C HIS A 282 12.27 20.82 6.23
N ALA A 283 11.95 20.10 5.18
CA ALA A 283 12.40 18.72 5.00
C ALA A 283 13.94 18.63 4.82
N ALA A 284 14.54 19.62 4.14
CA ALA A 284 16.00 19.64 3.91
C ALA A 284 16.76 19.83 5.23
N GLU A 285 16.31 20.74 6.10
CA GLU A 285 16.91 21.00 7.41
C GLU A 285 16.78 19.76 8.32
N LEU A 286 15.61 19.12 8.34
CA LEU A 286 15.40 17.91 9.12
C LEU A 286 16.26 16.75 8.62
N LEU A 287 16.43 16.61 7.29
CA LEU A 287 17.32 15.61 6.70
C LEU A 287 18.76 15.83 7.11
N ALA A 288 19.25 17.09 7.04
CA ALA A 288 20.60 17.46 7.47
C ALA A 288 20.82 17.19 8.96
N ALA A 289 19.86 17.55 9.80
CA ALA A 289 19.90 17.28 11.24
C ALA A 289 19.88 15.76 11.55
N SER A 290 19.11 15.01 10.80
CA SER A 290 19.07 13.54 10.88
C SER A 290 20.42 12.92 10.53
N ALA A 291 21.08 13.40 9.46
CA ALA A 291 22.41 12.96 9.07
C ALA A 291 23.46 13.25 10.14
N GLN A 292 23.45 14.44 10.73
CA GLN A 292 24.38 14.83 11.80
C GLN A 292 24.23 13.96 13.06
N ARG A 293 23.01 13.50 13.34
CA ARG A 293 22.70 12.61 14.47
C ARG A 293 22.87 11.14 14.15
N GLY A 294 23.29 10.78 12.92
CA GLY A 294 23.46 9.40 12.46
C GLY A 294 22.14 8.62 12.34
N LEU A 295 21.03 9.33 12.12
CA LEU A 295 19.72 8.71 11.88
C LEU A 295 19.60 8.24 10.41
N GLU A 296 18.74 7.28 10.14
CA GLU A 296 18.59 6.65 8.82
C GLU A 296 18.11 7.63 7.73
N GLY A 297 17.33 8.63 8.10
CA GLY A 297 16.78 9.63 7.20
C GLY A 297 15.47 10.22 7.72
N ILE A 298 14.63 10.63 6.81
CA ILE A 298 13.30 11.18 7.10
C ILE A 298 12.23 10.51 6.26
N VAL A 299 10.99 10.63 6.69
CA VAL A 299 9.80 10.35 5.89
C VAL A 299 9.08 11.67 5.68
N VAL A 300 8.78 11.99 4.42
CA VAL A 300 7.93 13.14 4.09
C VAL A 300 6.57 12.64 3.60
N LYS A 301 5.50 13.24 4.12
CA LYS A 301 4.12 12.84 3.89
C LYS A 301 3.33 14.03 3.33
N ARG A 302 2.60 13.84 2.24
CA ARG A 302 1.78 14.90 1.65
C ARG A 302 0.62 15.23 2.58
N LEU A 303 0.45 16.50 2.95
CA LEU A 303 -0.53 16.96 3.94
C LEU A 303 -1.97 16.56 3.57
N GLU A 304 -2.34 16.71 2.29
CA GLU A 304 -3.69 16.42 1.79
C GLU A 304 -3.90 14.96 1.34
N SER A 305 -2.99 14.05 1.72
CA SER A 305 -3.10 12.66 1.25
C SER A 305 -3.94 11.79 2.18
N PRO A 306 -4.81 10.93 1.63
CA PRO A 306 -5.45 9.87 2.40
C PRO A 306 -4.43 8.78 2.78
N TYR A 307 -4.81 7.94 3.75
CA TYR A 307 -4.06 6.73 4.07
C TYR A 307 -4.49 5.61 3.12
N ALA A 308 -3.57 5.09 2.31
CA ALA A 308 -3.83 4.04 1.33
C ALA A 308 -3.28 2.68 1.81
N PRO A 309 -4.09 1.84 2.48
CA PRO A 309 -3.64 0.58 3.06
C PRO A 309 -2.95 -0.33 2.05
N GLY A 310 -1.77 -0.86 2.41
CA GLY A 310 -0.98 -1.78 1.60
C GLY A 310 -0.32 -1.17 0.36
N LYS A 311 -0.64 0.08 0.02
CA LYS A 311 -0.13 0.71 -1.20
C LYS A 311 1.16 1.48 -0.94
N ARG A 312 2.00 1.56 -1.99
CA ARG A 312 3.20 2.39 -2.05
C ARG A 312 2.91 3.54 -3.00
N SER A 313 2.25 4.58 -2.49
CA SER A 313 1.97 5.79 -3.27
C SER A 313 3.11 6.80 -3.16
N GLY A 314 3.17 7.77 -4.08
CA GLY A 314 4.07 8.92 -3.98
C GLY A 314 3.72 9.91 -2.86
N ALA A 315 2.60 9.69 -2.15
CA ALA A 315 2.18 10.55 -1.04
C ALA A 315 3.05 10.41 0.22
N TRP A 316 3.74 9.29 0.40
CA TRP A 316 4.74 9.08 1.45
C TRP A 316 6.10 8.76 0.83
N LEU A 317 7.10 9.61 1.09
CA LEU A 317 8.45 9.44 0.58
C LEU A 317 9.42 9.21 1.74
N LYS A 318 10.27 8.18 1.62
CA LYS A 318 11.41 7.99 2.52
C LYS A 318 12.68 8.54 1.86
N VAL A 319 13.35 9.46 2.55
CA VAL A 319 14.59 10.08 2.09
C VAL A 319 15.70 9.66 3.04
N LYS A 320 16.67 8.88 2.54
CA LYS A 320 17.72 8.28 3.35
C LYS A 320 18.99 9.13 3.36
N THR A 321 19.67 9.21 4.51
CA THR A 321 20.96 9.88 4.67
C THR A 321 22.14 8.98 4.30
N VAL A 322 21.96 7.64 4.42
CA VAL A 322 22.94 6.60 4.10
C VAL A 322 22.28 5.50 3.29
N GLY A 323 23.06 4.83 2.44
CA GLY A 323 22.60 3.63 1.74
C GLY A 323 22.40 2.50 2.75
N ARG A 324 21.15 2.15 3.04
CA ARG A 324 20.78 1.05 3.92
C ARG A 324 19.60 0.29 3.33
N GLN A 325 19.74 -1.02 3.17
CA GLN A 325 18.71 -1.87 2.57
C GLN A 325 18.77 -3.28 3.14
N GLU A 326 17.63 -3.97 3.12
CA GLU A 326 17.55 -5.39 3.43
C GLU A 326 17.92 -6.25 2.21
N PHE A 327 18.61 -7.37 2.49
CA PHE A 327 18.99 -8.37 1.50
C PHE A 327 18.67 -9.78 2.01
N ALA A 328 18.19 -10.65 1.14
CA ALA A 328 18.05 -12.05 1.44
C ALA A 328 19.45 -12.70 1.52
N ILE A 329 19.68 -13.58 2.48
CA ILE A 329 20.93 -14.32 2.60
C ILE A 329 20.81 -15.60 1.77
N GLY A 330 21.54 -15.70 0.66
CA GLY A 330 21.56 -16.89 -0.20
C GLY A 330 22.76 -17.80 0.06
N GLY A 331 23.63 -17.45 1.01
CA GLY A 331 24.79 -18.27 1.36
C GLY A 331 25.82 -17.52 2.19
N TRP A 332 26.93 -18.17 2.44
CA TRP A 332 28.08 -17.55 3.10
C TRP A 332 29.41 -18.10 2.56
N ALA A 333 30.44 -17.30 2.59
CA ALA A 333 31.81 -17.68 2.28
C ALA A 333 32.57 -17.94 3.58
N PRO A 334 33.39 -19.02 3.67
CA PRO A 334 34.21 -19.27 4.84
C PRO A 334 35.29 -18.19 5.02
N GLY A 335 35.69 -17.99 6.27
CA GLY A 335 36.80 -17.10 6.59
C GLY A 335 38.16 -17.71 6.20
N GLU A 336 39.21 -16.90 6.34
CA GLU A 336 40.60 -17.35 6.08
C GLU A 336 41.31 -17.78 7.37
N GLY A 337 42.34 -18.61 7.24
CA GLY A 337 43.20 -19.04 8.35
C GLY A 337 42.43 -19.78 9.45
N ARG A 338 42.48 -19.28 10.68
CA ARG A 338 41.81 -19.89 11.85
C ARG A 338 40.30 -19.84 11.79
N ARG A 339 39.71 -19.02 10.89
CA ARG A 339 38.25 -18.87 10.69
C ARG A 339 37.68 -19.72 9.56
N ARG A 340 38.39 -20.71 9.04
CA ARG A 340 37.94 -21.57 7.91
C ARG A 340 36.56 -22.23 8.12
N ASN A 341 36.18 -22.51 9.34
CA ASN A 341 34.90 -23.12 9.67
C ASN A 341 33.84 -22.12 10.18
N ARG A 342 34.15 -20.85 10.09
CA ARG A 342 33.24 -19.72 10.47
C ARG A 342 32.91 -18.87 9.26
N ILE A 343 31.87 -18.09 9.39
CA ILE A 343 31.45 -17.12 8.36
C ILE A 343 32.55 -16.06 8.20
N GLY A 344 33.10 -15.94 6.98
CA GLY A 344 33.95 -14.84 6.60
C GLY A 344 33.18 -13.71 5.94
N ALA A 345 32.13 -14.05 5.17
CA ALA A 345 31.19 -13.08 4.58
C ALA A 345 29.85 -13.78 4.31
N ILE A 346 28.74 -13.07 4.46
CA ILE A 346 27.42 -13.47 3.97
C ILE A 346 27.25 -13.07 2.51
N LEU A 347 26.52 -13.87 1.74
CA LEU A 347 26.20 -13.63 0.33
C LEU A 347 24.80 -13.07 0.23
N LEU A 348 24.68 -11.89 -0.35
CA LEU A 348 23.46 -11.10 -0.43
C LEU A 348 22.74 -11.34 -1.75
N GLY A 349 21.42 -11.34 -1.69
CA GLY A 349 20.56 -11.35 -2.85
C GLY A 349 19.31 -10.50 -2.66
N ALA A 350 18.76 -10.07 -3.77
CA ALA A 350 17.45 -9.45 -3.84
C ALA A 350 16.66 -10.10 -4.97
N TYR A 351 15.36 -10.23 -4.80
CA TYR A 351 14.50 -10.83 -5.83
C TYR A 351 14.25 -9.82 -6.94
N ASP A 352 14.30 -10.31 -8.17
CA ASP A 352 13.84 -9.56 -9.32
C ASP A 352 12.33 -9.76 -9.52
N GLU A 353 11.78 -9.13 -10.56
CA GLU A 353 10.37 -9.19 -10.91
C GLU A 353 9.90 -10.59 -11.32
N ASP A 354 10.82 -11.41 -11.81
CA ASP A 354 10.57 -12.82 -12.12
C ASP A 354 10.64 -13.73 -10.86
N ARG A 355 10.71 -13.14 -9.67
CA ARG A 355 10.90 -13.87 -8.39
C ARG A 355 12.16 -14.73 -8.36
N LYS A 356 13.20 -14.36 -9.11
CA LYS A 356 14.51 -15.01 -9.08
C LYS A 356 15.45 -14.20 -8.22
N LEU A 357 16.14 -14.88 -7.29
CA LEU A 357 17.10 -14.24 -6.42
C LEU A 357 18.35 -13.83 -7.22
N GLN A 358 18.58 -12.53 -7.37
CA GLN A 358 19.78 -11.98 -8.03
C GLN A 358 20.88 -11.75 -6.99
N TYR A 359 22.13 -12.08 -7.36
CA TYR A 359 23.28 -11.87 -6.48
C TYR A 359 23.58 -10.37 -6.35
N ALA A 360 23.60 -9.87 -5.11
CA ALA A 360 23.80 -8.44 -4.80
C ALA A 360 25.15 -8.15 -4.10
N GLY A 361 26.03 -9.15 -3.98
CA GLY A 361 27.35 -8.95 -3.38
C GLY A 361 27.58 -9.80 -2.11
N LYS A 362 28.69 -9.47 -1.44
CA LYS A 362 29.06 -10.13 -0.15
C LYS A 362 29.45 -9.08 0.88
N VAL A 363 29.13 -9.37 2.15
CA VAL A 363 29.49 -8.51 3.29
C VAL A 363 30.22 -9.35 4.33
N GLY A 364 31.41 -8.88 4.72
CA GLY A 364 32.31 -9.52 5.68
C GLY A 364 32.64 -8.66 6.92
N THR A 365 31.97 -7.52 7.05
CA THR A 365 32.19 -6.54 8.14
C THR A 365 30.90 -6.19 8.84
N GLY A 366 31.00 -5.67 10.06
CA GLY A 366 29.84 -5.26 10.87
C GLY A 366 29.30 -6.37 11.78
N PHE A 367 29.95 -7.53 11.86
CA PHE A 367 29.56 -8.62 12.72
C PHE A 367 30.33 -8.61 14.03
N SER A 368 29.67 -8.83 15.14
CA SER A 368 30.30 -9.31 16.37
C SER A 368 30.56 -10.83 16.30
N GLU A 369 31.42 -11.37 17.16
CA GLU A 369 31.66 -12.83 17.22
C GLU A 369 30.35 -13.58 17.55
N ARG A 370 29.49 -12.98 18.35
CA ARG A 370 28.15 -13.50 18.68
C ARG A 370 27.24 -13.58 17.45
N ASP A 371 27.21 -12.53 16.63
CA ASP A 371 26.41 -12.51 15.40
C ASP A 371 26.83 -13.62 14.45
N LEU A 372 28.15 -13.85 14.32
CA LEU A 372 28.69 -14.91 13.47
C LEU A 372 28.29 -16.31 13.94
N ASP A 373 28.29 -16.58 15.27
CA ASP A 373 27.87 -17.86 15.84
C ASP A 373 26.34 -18.05 15.72
N GLU A 374 25.56 -16.99 15.93
CA GLU A 374 24.10 -17.01 15.81
C GLU A 374 23.66 -17.20 14.35
N LEU A 375 24.27 -16.48 13.41
CA LEU A 375 24.07 -16.64 11.97
C LEU A 375 24.41 -18.07 11.51
N LEU A 376 25.55 -18.61 11.94
CA LEU A 376 25.97 -19.95 11.55
C LEU A 376 24.99 -21.01 12.06
N THR A 377 24.44 -20.82 13.25
CA THR A 377 23.43 -21.69 13.84
C THR A 377 22.14 -21.70 13.04
N GLN A 378 21.70 -20.51 12.57
CA GLN A 378 20.48 -20.37 11.77
C GLN A 378 20.67 -20.78 10.30
N LEU A 379 21.86 -20.57 9.71
CA LEU A 379 22.13 -20.90 8.30
C LEU A 379 22.39 -22.39 8.04
N ARG A 380 22.94 -23.12 9.02
CA ARG A 380 23.25 -24.57 8.86
C ARG A 380 22.03 -25.42 8.50
N PRO A 381 20.86 -25.28 9.15
CA PRO A 381 19.67 -26.05 8.78
C PRO A 381 19.15 -25.76 7.37
N LEU A 382 19.45 -24.55 6.84
CA LEU A 382 19.02 -24.08 5.53
C LEU A 382 20.00 -24.48 4.39
N ALA A 383 21.02 -25.27 4.67
CA ALA A 383 22.06 -25.64 3.69
C ALA A 383 21.47 -26.32 2.45
N ARG A 384 21.86 -25.84 1.25
CA ARG A 384 21.48 -26.44 -0.03
C ARG A 384 22.69 -26.70 -0.92
N LYS A 385 22.57 -27.69 -1.82
CA LYS A 385 23.65 -28.06 -2.76
C LYS A 385 23.73 -27.15 -3.99
N SER A 386 22.62 -26.59 -4.42
CA SER A 386 22.54 -25.76 -5.62
C SER A 386 22.64 -24.28 -5.27
N ASN A 387 23.23 -23.50 -6.18
CA ASN A 387 23.28 -22.04 -6.05
C ASN A 387 21.86 -21.45 -6.12
N PRO A 388 21.41 -20.63 -5.15
CA PRO A 388 20.11 -19.99 -5.19
C PRO A 388 20.06 -18.78 -6.12
N PHE A 389 21.21 -18.20 -6.49
CA PHE A 389 21.25 -16.98 -7.29
C PHE A 389 21.10 -17.30 -8.77
N ALA A 390 20.20 -16.57 -9.43
CA ALA A 390 20.07 -16.55 -10.87
C ALA A 390 21.14 -15.63 -11.50
N GLY A 391 21.60 -15.97 -12.70
CA GLY A 391 22.55 -15.14 -13.43
C GLY A 391 23.98 -15.18 -12.87
N ARG A 392 24.45 -14.09 -12.26
CA ARG A 392 25.80 -13.99 -11.68
C ARG A 392 25.99 -14.99 -10.54
N ARG A 393 27.01 -15.78 -10.63
CA ARG A 393 27.36 -16.76 -9.59
C ARG A 393 28.19 -16.11 -8.49
N GLY A 394 27.83 -16.40 -7.22
CA GLY A 394 28.67 -16.04 -6.08
C GLY A 394 30.04 -16.71 -6.09
N PRO A 395 30.86 -16.52 -5.04
CA PRO A 395 32.20 -17.12 -4.93
C PRO A 395 32.15 -18.66 -5.06
N ARG A 396 33.17 -19.25 -5.69
CA ARG A 396 33.23 -20.72 -5.95
C ARG A 396 33.28 -21.57 -4.69
N ASN A 397 33.76 -21.03 -3.57
CA ASN A 397 33.88 -21.68 -2.27
C ASN A 397 32.72 -21.35 -1.30
N ALA A 398 31.59 -20.91 -1.81
CA ALA A 398 30.43 -20.54 -0.99
C ALA A 398 29.65 -21.76 -0.49
N ASN A 399 29.13 -21.66 0.73
CA ASN A 399 28.12 -22.54 1.26
C ASN A 399 26.75 -21.90 1.00
N PHE A 400 25.96 -22.49 0.11
CA PHE A 400 24.64 -21.97 -0.25
C PHE A 400 23.57 -22.43 0.73
N VAL A 401 22.55 -21.59 0.92
CA VAL A 401 21.41 -21.84 1.79
C VAL A 401 20.09 -21.50 1.08
N GLU A 402 18.99 -22.07 1.56
CA GLU A 402 17.67 -21.58 1.21
C GLU A 402 17.54 -20.14 1.71
N PRO A 403 17.12 -19.18 0.83
CA PRO A 403 17.09 -17.75 1.16
C PRO A 403 15.84 -17.42 2.00
N GLU A 404 15.88 -17.80 3.28
CA GLU A 404 14.82 -17.54 4.25
C GLU A 404 15.16 -16.38 5.19
N LEU A 405 16.46 -16.16 5.45
CA LEU A 405 16.91 -15.09 6.33
C LEU A 405 17.14 -13.79 5.57
N VAL A 406 16.78 -12.67 6.21
CA VAL A 406 16.97 -11.31 5.70
C VAL A 406 17.97 -10.59 6.59
N ALA A 407 18.98 -9.99 5.97
CA ALA A 407 19.97 -9.14 6.64
C ALA A 407 19.79 -7.68 6.27
N GLU A 408 19.87 -6.80 7.24
CA GLU A 408 19.99 -5.36 7.00
C GLU A 408 21.45 -5.00 6.79
N ILE A 409 21.73 -4.32 5.69
CA ILE A 409 23.08 -3.93 5.26
C ILE A 409 23.13 -2.42 5.04
N GLU A 410 24.06 -1.77 5.71
CA GLU A 410 24.47 -0.40 5.42
C GLU A 410 25.62 -0.42 4.42
N PHE A 411 25.58 0.45 3.42
CA PHE A 411 26.60 0.50 2.35
C PHE A 411 26.82 1.93 1.87
N ARG A 412 27.99 2.17 1.30
CA ARG A 412 28.31 3.50 0.72
C ARG A 412 27.75 3.67 -0.68
N GLU A 413 27.73 2.59 -1.44
CA GLU A 413 27.36 2.62 -2.85
C GLU A 413 26.67 1.32 -3.26
N LEU A 414 25.63 1.46 -4.07
CA LEU A 414 25.03 0.37 -4.83
C LEU A 414 25.38 0.60 -6.29
N THR A 415 26.08 -0.35 -6.95
CA THR A 415 26.43 -0.18 -8.37
C THR A 415 25.16 -0.26 -9.24
N ALA A 416 25.27 0.23 -10.49
CA ALA A 416 24.18 0.16 -11.48
C ALA A 416 23.65 -1.28 -11.70
N GLU A 417 24.53 -2.28 -11.48
CA GLU A 417 24.14 -3.70 -11.55
C GLU A 417 23.58 -4.25 -10.23
N GLY A 418 23.35 -3.39 -9.24
CA GLY A 418 22.78 -3.78 -7.94
C GLY A 418 23.76 -4.46 -6.97
N MET A 419 25.06 -4.24 -7.12
CA MET A 419 26.07 -4.81 -6.23
C MET A 419 26.40 -3.86 -5.08
N VAL A 420 26.34 -4.38 -3.86
CA VAL A 420 26.74 -3.66 -2.64
C VAL A 420 28.24 -3.47 -2.59
N ARG A 421 28.68 -2.20 -2.40
CA ARG A 421 30.07 -1.84 -2.13
C ARG A 421 30.23 -1.24 -0.74
N HIS A 422 31.29 -1.66 -0.04
CA HIS A 422 31.60 -1.24 1.31
C HIS A 422 30.44 -1.48 2.29
N GLY A 423 29.81 -2.68 2.17
CA GLY A 423 28.69 -3.07 3.02
C GLY A 423 29.12 -3.46 4.43
N SER A 424 28.29 -3.12 5.41
CA SER A 424 28.40 -3.49 6.82
C SER A 424 27.09 -4.09 7.31
N PHE A 425 27.16 -5.24 7.95
CA PHE A 425 26.01 -5.92 8.55
C PHE A 425 25.49 -5.13 9.77
N LYS A 426 24.18 -4.96 9.88
CA LYS A 426 23.51 -4.26 10.98
C LYS A 426 22.60 -5.16 11.81
N GLY A 427 22.17 -6.30 11.27
CA GLY A 427 21.32 -7.25 11.99
C GLY A 427 20.50 -8.14 11.04
N LEU A 428 19.82 -9.12 11.62
CA LEU A 428 18.80 -9.92 10.92
C LEU A 428 17.43 -9.26 11.05
N ARG A 429 16.67 -9.26 9.96
CA ARG A 429 15.28 -8.78 9.91
C ARG A 429 14.34 -9.99 9.93
N GLY A 430 13.75 -10.28 11.09
CA GLY A 430 12.76 -11.33 11.22
C GLY A 430 11.32 -10.90 10.94
N ASP A 431 11.11 -9.61 10.73
CA ASP A 431 9.82 -8.99 10.46
C ASP A 431 9.45 -8.96 8.97
N LYS A 432 10.39 -9.34 8.08
CA LYS A 432 10.20 -9.34 6.63
C LYS A 432 10.54 -10.72 6.04
N PRO A 433 9.65 -11.34 5.25
CA PRO A 433 9.97 -12.54 4.51
C PRO A 433 11.01 -12.25 3.42
N ALA A 434 11.97 -13.17 3.22
CA ALA A 434 13.02 -13.00 2.22
C ALA A 434 12.46 -12.82 0.79
N SER A 435 11.33 -13.45 0.49
CA SER A 435 10.65 -13.32 -0.81
C SER A 435 10.16 -11.91 -1.16
N GLU A 436 10.07 -11.01 -0.17
CA GLU A 436 9.69 -9.60 -0.37
C GLU A 436 10.90 -8.66 -0.50
N VAL A 437 12.12 -9.21 -0.47
CA VAL A 437 13.33 -8.41 -0.59
C VAL A 437 13.62 -8.13 -2.05
N GLU A 438 13.32 -6.92 -2.49
CA GLU A 438 13.61 -6.40 -3.83
C GLU A 438 14.73 -5.37 -3.77
N LEU A 439 15.45 -5.19 -4.87
CA LEU A 439 16.51 -4.18 -4.93
C LEU A 439 15.89 -2.77 -4.96
N GLU A 440 16.19 -1.95 -3.97
CA GLU A 440 15.77 -0.54 -3.96
C GLU A 440 16.56 0.26 -5.00
N ARG A 441 16.10 0.34 -6.24
CA ARG A 441 16.75 1.03 -7.36
C ARG A 441 16.45 2.54 -7.44
N ALA A 442 15.63 3.06 -6.56
CA ALA A 442 14.99 4.37 -6.70
C ALA A 442 15.94 5.60 -6.76
N ALA A 443 17.15 5.51 -6.25
CA ALA A 443 18.06 6.68 -6.29
C ALA A 443 18.56 7.01 -7.71
N SER A 444 18.73 6.00 -8.58
CA SER A 444 19.21 6.23 -9.96
C SER A 444 18.09 6.60 -10.94
N GLU A 445 16.87 6.07 -10.74
CA GLU A 445 15.73 6.38 -11.61
C GLU A 445 15.13 7.75 -11.27
N ALA A 446 14.95 8.09 -10.01
CA ALA A 446 14.48 9.41 -9.59
C ALA A 446 15.50 10.54 -9.93
N ALA A 447 16.81 10.27 -9.81
CA ALA A 447 17.84 11.20 -10.29
C ALA A 447 17.78 11.37 -11.81
N ALA A 448 17.54 10.28 -12.56
CA ALA A 448 17.39 10.30 -14.00
C ALA A 448 16.11 11.04 -14.46
N GLU A 449 15.01 10.90 -13.72
CA GLU A 449 13.77 11.65 -13.97
C GLU A 449 13.97 13.15 -13.71
N SER A 450 14.65 13.53 -12.63
CA SER A 450 14.99 14.92 -12.30
C SER A 450 15.93 15.55 -13.34
N GLU A 451 16.96 14.81 -13.78
CA GLU A 451 17.87 15.24 -14.85
C GLU A 451 17.12 15.41 -16.18
N LEU A 452 16.22 14.49 -16.50
CA LEU A 452 15.40 14.56 -17.71
C LEU A 452 14.45 15.76 -17.68
N GLY A 453 13.79 16.04 -16.55
CA GLY A 453 12.93 17.21 -16.36
C GLY A 453 13.72 18.53 -16.53
N ALA A 454 14.92 18.62 -15.96
CA ALA A 454 15.79 19.79 -16.14
C ALA A 454 16.23 19.98 -17.62
N VAL A 455 16.48 18.89 -18.32
CA VAL A 455 16.86 18.91 -19.76
C VAL A 455 15.68 19.34 -20.63
N VAL A 456 14.47 18.89 -20.33
CA VAL A 456 13.23 19.27 -21.02
C VAL A 456 12.93 20.75 -20.77
N ALA A 457 13.01 21.21 -19.51
CA ALA A 457 12.81 22.60 -19.13
C ALA A 457 13.81 23.58 -19.80
N ALA A 458 15.03 23.09 -20.10
CA ALA A 458 16.04 23.88 -20.81
C ALA A 458 15.72 24.14 -22.30
N GLY A 459 14.68 23.52 -22.87
CA GLY A 459 14.15 23.78 -24.21
C GLY A 459 15.11 23.53 -25.37
N ARG A 460 16.14 22.68 -25.21
CA ARG A 460 17.15 22.43 -26.22
C ARG A 460 16.61 21.53 -27.33
N LYS A 461 16.81 21.93 -28.60
CA LYS A 461 16.36 21.14 -29.77
C LYS A 461 17.00 19.74 -29.85
N ARG A 462 18.21 19.57 -29.37
CA ARG A 462 18.93 18.30 -29.29
C ARG A 462 19.75 18.25 -28.03
N THR A 463 19.76 17.14 -27.35
CA THR A 463 20.59 16.92 -26.17
C THR A 463 20.90 15.43 -26.01
N ARG A 464 21.93 15.13 -25.21
CA ARG A 464 22.25 13.76 -24.80
C ARG A 464 21.95 13.66 -23.29
N VAL A 465 21.35 12.57 -22.89
CA VAL A 465 21.09 12.23 -21.49
C VAL A 465 21.66 10.85 -21.20
N THR A 466 22.08 10.63 -19.98
CA THR A 466 22.54 9.31 -19.52
C THR A 466 21.49 8.77 -18.52
N LEU A 467 20.71 7.79 -18.94
CA LEU A 467 19.69 7.16 -18.12
C LEU A 467 20.11 5.74 -17.76
N ALA A 468 20.19 5.42 -16.49
CA ALA A 468 20.64 4.10 -16.00
C ALA A 468 21.93 3.61 -16.68
N GLY A 469 22.91 4.50 -16.88
CA GLY A 469 24.19 4.20 -17.51
C GLY A 469 24.16 4.04 -19.04
N ARG A 470 23.05 4.38 -19.71
CA ARG A 470 22.89 4.31 -21.17
C ARG A 470 22.76 5.71 -21.76
N GLU A 471 23.59 6.01 -22.75
CA GLU A 471 23.50 7.28 -23.50
C GLU A 471 22.31 7.25 -24.46
N LEU A 472 21.52 8.31 -24.43
CA LEU A 472 20.35 8.51 -25.29
C LEU A 472 20.40 9.92 -25.91
N ALA A 473 20.31 10.00 -27.23
CA ALA A 473 20.18 11.26 -27.94
C ALA A 473 18.70 11.63 -28.10
N LEU A 474 18.30 12.71 -27.45
CA LEU A 474 16.96 13.27 -27.56
C LEU A 474 16.96 14.38 -28.63
N SER A 475 15.86 14.49 -29.38
CA SER A 475 15.75 15.45 -30.49
C SER A 475 14.35 16.06 -30.57
N ASN A 476 14.30 17.30 -31.07
CA ASN A 476 13.08 18.06 -31.32
C ASN A 476 12.16 18.12 -30.08
N LEU A 477 12.74 18.40 -28.91
CA LEU A 477 12.02 18.43 -27.63
C LEU A 477 10.98 19.55 -27.59
N ASP A 478 11.23 20.66 -28.33
CA ASP A 478 10.37 21.82 -28.50
C ASP A 478 9.21 21.60 -29.49
N LYS A 479 9.16 20.44 -30.17
CA LYS A 479 8.10 20.17 -31.14
C LYS A 479 6.77 19.95 -30.43
N VAL A 480 5.78 20.78 -30.74
CA VAL A 480 4.41 20.65 -30.24
C VAL A 480 3.78 19.41 -30.88
N LEU A 481 3.30 18.48 -30.05
CA LEU A 481 2.59 17.28 -30.47
C LEU A 481 1.08 17.38 -30.31
N TYR A 482 0.61 18.19 -29.35
CA TYR A 482 -0.82 18.48 -29.14
C TYR A 482 -1.04 19.99 -29.31
N PRO A 483 -1.46 20.46 -30.49
CA PRO A 483 -1.60 21.88 -30.75
C PRO A 483 -2.56 22.60 -29.80
N ALA A 484 -3.69 21.95 -29.44
CA ALA A 484 -4.71 22.54 -28.56
C ALA A 484 -4.23 22.83 -27.13
N SER A 485 -3.33 21.99 -26.58
CA SER A 485 -2.80 22.15 -25.22
C SER A 485 -1.36 22.72 -25.21
N GLY A 486 -0.69 22.76 -26.37
CA GLY A 486 0.70 23.15 -26.48
C GLY A 486 1.71 22.09 -26.02
N LEU A 487 1.26 20.87 -25.65
CA LEU A 487 2.13 19.83 -25.13
C LEU A 487 3.18 19.43 -26.16
N THR A 488 4.43 19.51 -25.74
CA THR A 488 5.61 19.27 -26.56
C THR A 488 6.09 17.82 -26.50
N LYS A 489 6.97 17.45 -27.42
CA LYS A 489 7.64 16.15 -27.38
C LYS A 489 8.51 15.97 -26.12
N GLY A 490 9.09 17.04 -25.59
CA GLY A 490 9.83 17.02 -24.33
C GLY A 490 8.91 16.62 -23.17
N GLU A 491 7.76 17.25 -23.07
CA GLU A 491 6.76 16.94 -22.03
C GLU A 491 6.14 15.54 -22.20
N LEU A 492 5.99 15.02 -23.43
CA LEU A 492 5.63 13.62 -23.68
C LEU A 492 6.68 12.67 -23.09
N ILE A 493 7.96 12.96 -23.28
CA ILE A 493 9.06 12.14 -22.75
C ILE A 493 9.09 12.21 -21.22
N GLU A 494 8.94 13.39 -20.66
CA GLU A 494 8.85 13.59 -19.20
C GLU A 494 7.66 12.87 -18.59
N TRP A 495 6.49 12.95 -19.22
CA TRP A 495 5.30 12.21 -18.83
C TRP A 495 5.57 10.71 -18.68
N TYR A 496 6.11 10.09 -19.73
CA TYR A 496 6.40 8.66 -19.71
C TYR A 496 7.49 8.28 -18.70
N ALA A 497 8.46 9.17 -18.49
CA ALA A 497 9.45 8.97 -17.45
C ALA A 497 8.82 8.98 -16.05
N ARG A 498 7.99 9.97 -15.72
CA ARG A 498 7.27 10.08 -14.43
C ARG A 498 6.30 8.92 -14.21
N MET A 499 5.71 8.39 -15.26
CA MET A 499 4.81 7.25 -15.20
C MET A 499 5.53 5.89 -15.18
N SER A 500 6.84 5.87 -15.32
CA SER A 500 7.63 4.65 -15.56
C SER A 500 7.41 3.58 -14.48
N GLU A 501 7.31 3.97 -13.22
CA GLU A 501 7.14 3.04 -12.10
C GLU A 501 5.85 2.21 -12.20
N VAL A 502 4.75 2.85 -12.55
CA VAL A 502 3.42 2.17 -12.66
C VAL A 502 3.17 1.62 -14.06
N LEU A 503 3.83 2.15 -15.09
CA LEU A 503 3.62 1.75 -16.49
C LEU A 503 4.49 0.56 -16.91
N LEU A 504 5.79 0.56 -16.55
CA LEU A 504 6.74 -0.47 -16.97
C LEU A 504 6.31 -1.90 -16.57
N PRO A 505 5.77 -2.17 -15.38
CA PRO A 505 5.30 -3.50 -15.03
C PRO A 505 4.27 -4.07 -16.02
N HIS A 506 3.43 -3.21 -16.62
CA HIS A 506 2.41 -3.61 -17.60
C HIS A 506 2.95 -3.76 -19.03
N LEU A 507 4.16 -3.25 -19.31
CA LEU A 507 4.81 -3.34 -20.63
C LEU A 507 5.85 -4.46 -20.71
N ARG A 508 6.50 -4.78 -19.60
CA ARG A 508 7.63 -5.72 -19.56
C ARG A 508 7.29 -7.08 -20.14
N GLY A 509 8.20 -7.58 -20.97
CA GLY A 509 8.07 -8.87 -21.63
C GLY A 509 6.95 -8.96 -22.66
N ARG A 510 6.26 -7.85 -22.97
CA ARG A 510 5.14 -7.86 -23.94
C ARG A 510 5.57 -7.28 -25.27
N PRO A 511 5.18 -7.90 -26.41
CA PRO A 511 5.32 -7.30 -27.74
C PRO A 511 4.58 -5.95 -27.78
N LEU A 512 5.29 -4.88 -28.11
CA LEU A 512 4.76 -3.53 -28.21
C LEU A 512 4.48 -3.16 -29.67
N THR A 513 3.28 -2.68 -29.95
CA THR A 513 2.94 -1.94 -31.16
C THR A 513 2.98 -0.44 -30.84
N MET A 514 3.87 0.28 -31.48
CA MET A 514 4.00 1.73 -31.34
C MET A 514 3.02 2.41 -32.30
N LYS A 515 2.23 3.38 -31.81
CA LYS A 515 1.43 4.25 -32.67
C LYS A 515 2.06 5.65 -32.63
N ARG A 516 2.76 5.95 -33.70
CA ARG A 516 3.65 7.12 -33.78
C ARG A 516 3.00 8.29 -34.50
N TYR A 517 3.23 9.48 -33.97
CA TYR A 517 2.73 10.76 -34.47
C TYR A 517 3.88 11.76 -34.67
N PRO A 518 4.74 11.55 -35.67
CA PRO A 518 5.93 12.38 -35.84
C PRO A 518 5.65 13.87 -35.99
N ASP A 519 4.48 14.21 -36.54
CA ASP A 519 4.06 15.59 -36.83
C ASP A 519 2.90 16.09 -35.95
N GLY A 520 2.64 15.40 -34.84
CA GLY A 520 1.59 15.73 -33.89
C GLY A 520 0.27 15.01 -34.15
N VAL A 521 -0.67 15.17 -33.19
CA VAL A 521 -1.95 14.41 -33.18
C VAL A 521 -2.89 14.78 -34.34
N GLU A 522 -2.83 16.01 -34.82
CA GLU A 522 -3.64 16.47 -35.96
C GLU A 522 -3.11 16.00 -37.32
N ALA A 523 -1.87 15.52 -37.37
CA ALA A 523 -1.23 15.00 -38.58
C ALA A 523 -1.42 13.47 -38.71
N GLY A 524 -0.85 12.91 -39.78
CA GLY A 524 -0.90 11.48 -40.02
C GLY A 524 -0.11 10.67 -39.00
N HIS A 525 -0.60 9.48 -38.69
CA HIS A 525 0.07 8.52 -37.81
C HIS A 525 0.27 7.18 -38.51
N PHE A 526 1.14 6.37 -37.93
CA PHE A 526 1.32 4.97 -38.39
C PHE A 526 1.58 4.02 -37.24
N TYR A 527 1.17 2.78 -37.46
CA TYR A 527 1.45 1.68 -36.53
C TYR A 527 2.78 1.02 -36.90
N GLU A 528 3.69 0.95 -35.94
CA GLU A 528 4.98 0.31 -36.11
C GLU A 528 5.06 -0.93 -35.20
N LYS A 529 4.84 -2.11 -35.81
CA LYS A 529 4.93 -3.41 -35.14
C LYS A 529 6.38 -3.93 -35.14
N ARG A 530 7.08 -3.75 -36.27
CA ARG A 530 8.47 -4.16 -36.41
C ARG A 530 9.39 -3.14 -35.73
N CYS A 531 10.20 -3.61 -34.78
CA CYS A 531 11.12 -2.73 -34.05
C CYS A 531 12.09 -2.06 -35.04
N PRO A 532 12.29 -0.73 -34.94
CA PRO A 532 13.15 0.03 -35.87
C PRO A 532 14.57 -0.56 -35.96
N LYS A 533 15.11 -0.68 -37.18
CA LYS A 533 16.48 -1.18 -37.40
C LYS A 533 17.56 -0.30 -36.78
N HIS A 534 17.29 1.01 -36.63
CA HIS A 534 18.20 1.99 -36.02
C HIS A 534 18.08 2.07 -34.48
N ARG A 535 17.38 1.11 -33.86
CA ARG A 535 17.30 1.06 -32.40
C ARG A 535 18.69 0.91 -31.76
N PRO A 536 18.90 1.45 -30.54
CA PRO A 536 20.07 1.11 -29.76
C PRO A 536 20.18 -0.40 -29.50
N GLU A 537 21.39 -0.93 -29.41
CA GLU A 537 21.62 -2.38 -29.21
C GLU A 537 21.01 -2.92 -27.93
N TRP A 538 20.86 -2.07 -26.91
CA TRP A 538 20.27 -2.43 -25.64
C TRP A 538 18.72 -2.49 -25.65
N VAL A 539 18.05 -1.98 -26.69
CA VAL A 539 16.60 -2.16 -26.87
C VAL A 539 16.31 -3.61 -27.29
N ARG A 540 15.66 -4.34 -26.39
CA ARG A 540 15.32 -5.74 -26.59
C ARG A 540 14.20 -5.91 -27.60
N THR A 541 14.20 -7.04 -28.28
CA THR A 541 13.15 -7.45 -29.20
C THR A 541 12.65 -8.86 -28.88
N ALA A 542 11.39 -9.10 -29.19
CA ALA A 542 10.76 -10.41 -29.16
C ALA A 542 10.30 -10.81 -30.55
N ARG A 543 10.63 -12.03 -30.97
CA ARG A 543 10.15 -12.59 -32.24
C ARG A 543 8.78 -13.20 -32.07
N VAL A 544 7.85 -12.79 -32.91
CA VAL A 544 6.49 -13.29 -32.92
C VAL A 544 6.09 -13.62 -34.36
N TRP A 545 5.59 -14.82 -34.58
CA TRP A 545 5.09 -15.22 -35.87
C TRP A 545 3.84 -14.43 -36.28
N SER A 546 3.82 -13.95 -37.52
CA SER A 546 2.69 -13.22 -38.11
C SER A 546 2.04 -14.04 -39.18
N ASP A 547 0.85 -14.58 -38.94
CA ASP A 547 0.10 -15.35 -39.94
C ASP A 547 -0.26 -14.51 -41.18
N ARG A 548 -0.42 -13.18 -40.99
CA ARG A 548 -0.75 -12.26 -42.09
C ARG A 548 0.40 -12.09 -43.10
N HIS A 549 1.63 -12.11 -42.60
CA HIS A 549 2.83 -11.85 -43.41
C HIS A 549 3.66 -13.10 -43.64
N GLU A 550 3.24 -14.25 -43.05
CA GLU A 550 3.93 -15.54 -43.11
C GLU A 550 5.44 -15.42 -42.77
N GLU A 551 5.76 -14.55 -41.79
CA GLU A 551 7.12 -14.29 -41.33
C GLU A 551 7.18 -13.99 -39.82
N GLU A 552 8.38 -14.12 -39.24
CA GLU A 552 8.66 -13.63 -37.89
C GLU A 552 8.83 -12.11 -37.89
N ILE A 553 8.14 -11.43 -36.96
CA ILE A 553 8.27 -9.99 -36.73
C ILE A 553 9.00 -9.79 -35.41
N ASP A 554 10.09 -9.02 -35.45
CA ASP A 554 10.80 -8.55 -34.26
C ASP A 554 10.04 -7.35 -33.67
N TYR A 555 9.25 -7.57 -32.60
CA TYR A 555 8.60 -6.49 -31.85
C TYR A 555 9.59 -5.88 -30.84
N CYS A 556 9.52 -4.58 -30.60
CA CYS A 556 10.18 -4.01 -29.42
C CYS A 556 9.51 -4.53 -28.14
N THR A 557 10.32 -4.74 -27.08
CA THR A 557 9.84 -4.89 -25.71
C THR A 557 10.40 -3.76 -24.86
N VAL A 558 9.58 -3.22 -23.95
CA VAL A 558 9.96 -2.10 -23.05
C VAL A 558 10.19 -2.66 -21.66
N GLU A 559 11.46 -2.81 -21.30
CA GLU A 559 11.86 -3.47 -20.05
C GLU A 559 12.29 -2.46 -18.97
N ASP A 560 12.63 -1.23 -19.36
CA ASP A 560 13.28 -0.25 -18.50
C ASP A 560 13.04 1.20 -18.96
N LEU A 561 13.32 2.15 -18.08
CA LEU A 561 13.17 3.59 -18.33
C LEU A 561 13.90 4.07 -19.59
N PRO A 562 15.18 3.73 -19.86
CA PRO A 562 15.82 4.15 -21.10
C PRO A 562 15.08 3.73 -22.37
N THR A 563 14.52 2.51 -22.39
CA THR A 563 13.75 1.99 -23.54
C THR A 563 12.43 2.75 -23.69
N LEU A 564 11.75 3.06 -22.58
CA LEU A 564 10.50 3.83 -22.59
C LEU A 564 10.74 5.25 -23.12
N VAL A 565 11.78 5.93 -22.62
CA VAL A 565 12.18 7.28 -23.06
C VAL A 565 12.60 7.27 -24.53
N TRP A 566 13.33 6.23 -25.00
CA TRP A 566 13.66 6.08 -26.40
C TRP A 566 12.40 5.94 -27.28
N ALA A 567 11.43 5.12 -26.87
CA ALA A 567 10.17 4.96 -27.60
C ALA A 567 9.39 6.28 -27.66
N ALA A 568 9.29 7.02 -26.55
CA ALA A 568 8.65 8.34 -26.51
C ALA A 568 9.39 9.36 -27.42
N ASN A 569 10.73 9.31 -27.48
CA ASN A 569 11.54 10.16 -28.37
C ASN A 569 11.29 9.89 -29.87
N LEU A 570 10.71 8.75 -30.22
CA LEU A 570 10.22 8.47 -31.58
C LEU A 570 8.82 9.09 -31.85
N ALA A 571 8.32 9.97 -30.99
CA ALA A 571 6.95 10.49 -30.98
C ALA A 571 5.88 9.38 -30.95
N ASN A 572 6.18 8.33 -30.16
CA ASN A 572 5.24 7.26 -29.87
C ASN A 572 4.29 7.73 -28.78
N ILE A 573 3.14 8.26 -29.18
CA ILE A 573 2.14 8.80 -28.25
C ILE A 573 1.35 7.68 -27.61
N GLU A 574 0.93 6.67 -28.39
CA GLU A 574 0.11 5.58 -27.87
C GLU A 574 0.91 4.28 -27.82
N LEU A 575 0.96 3.68 -26.64
CA LEU A 575 1.58 2.38 -26.37
C LEU A 575 0.51 1.29 -26.43
N HIS A 576 0.63 0.37 -27.37
CA HIS A 576 -0.30 -0.76 -27.52
C HIS A 576 0.41 -2.07 -27.23
N ALA A 577 0.10 -2.70 -26.10
CA ALA A 577 0.74 -3.92 -25.65
C ALA A 577 -0.09 -5.18 -26.00
N SER A 578 0.59 -6.31 -26.20
CA SER A 578 -0.04 -7.62 -26.28
C SER A 578 -0.64 -8.03 -24.93
N LEU A 579 -1.72 -8.77 -24.93
CA LEU A 579 -2.28 -9.40 -23.72
C LEU A 579 -1.40 -10.53 -23.20
N SER A 580 -0.46 -11.04 -24.02
CA SER A 580 0.47 -12.12 -23.65
C SER A 580 1.90 -11.59 -23.44
N LEU A 581 2.66 -12.35 -22.68
CA LEU A 581 4.11 -12.22 -22.64
C LEU A 581 4.73 -12.85 -23.90
N ALA A 582 5.79 -12.27 -24.42
CA ALA A 582 6.46 -12.76 -25.63
C ALA A 582 6.96 -14.21 -25.51
N ARG A 583 7.37 -14.62 -24.30
CA ARG A 583 7.81 -15.99 -24.01
C ARG A 583 6.68 -17.03 -24.05
N GLU A 584 5.44 -16.57 -23.95
CA GLU A 584 4.23 -17.39 -23.89
C GLU A 584 3.10 -16.75 -24.73
N ILE A 585 3.41 -16.45 -25.99
CA ILE A 585 2.56 -15.60 -26.85
C ILE A 585 1.15 -16.17 -27.06
N GLU A 586 0.96 -17.48 -26.95
CA GLU A 586 -0.33 -18.15 -27.09
C GLU A 586 -1.20 -18.11 -25.82
N ARG A 587 -0.62 -17.64 -24.68
CA ARG A 587 -1.27 -17.62 -23.37
C ARG A 587 -1.46 -16.19 -22.88
N PRO A 588 -2.68 -15.63 -22.99
CA PRO A 588 -2.95 -14.30 -22.48
C PRO A 588 -2.93 -14.30 -20.94
N THR A 589 -2.31 -13.28 -20.34
CA THR A 589 -2.29 -13.10 -18.89
C THR A 589 -3.58 -12.47 -18.37
N SER A 590 -4.40 -11.90 -19.28
CA SER A 590 -5.70 -11.30 -18.95
C SER A 590 -6.66 -11.45 -20.12
N LEU A 591 -7.95 -11.39 -19.79
CA LEU A 591 -9.04 -11.26 -20.75
C LEU A 591 -9.52 -9.81 -20.75
N VAL A 592 -9.94 -9.27 -21.89
CA VAL A 592 -10.42 -7.90 -22.02
C VAL A 592 -11.79 -7.84 -22.70
N PHE A 593 -12.67 -7.00 -22.16
CA PHE A 593 -13.87 -6.51 -22.82
C PHE A 593 -13.63 -5.05 -23.21
N ASP A 594 -13.64 -4.76 -24.50
CA ASP A 594 -13.44 -3.39 -25.01
C ASP A 594 -14.81 -2.81 -25.38
N LEU A 595 -15.23 -1.75 -24.69
CA LEU A 595 -16.55 -1.14 -24.81
C LEU A 595 -16.47 0.14 -25.64
N ASP A 596 -17.01 0.07 -26.86
CA ASP A 596 -17.02 1.18 -27.82
C ASP A 596 -18.44 1.75 -27.99
N PRO A 597 -18.72 2.99 -27.58
CA PRO A 597 -20.03 3.58 -27.78
C PRO A 597 -20.23 4.05 -29.23
N GLY A 598 -21.38 3.72 -29.78
CA GLY A 598 -21.81 4.22 -31.09
C GLY A 598 -22.74 5.43 -30.94
N ALA A 599 -22.32 6.59 -31.45
CA ALA A 599 -23.08 7.83 -31.27
C ALA A 599 -24.60 7.64 -31.54
N PRO A 600 -25.50 8.23 -30.70
CA PRO A 600 -25.25 9.18 -29.64
C PRO A 600 -24.86 8.59 -28.27
N ALA A 601 -24.72 7.26 -28.14
CA ALA A 601 -24.21 6.64 -26.91
C ALA A 601 -22.80 7.17 -26.60
N ASP A 602 -22.46 7.24 -25.32
CA ASP A 602 -21.19 7.80 -24.80
C ASP A 602 -20.54 6.91 -23.74
N VAL A 603 -19.62 7.45 -22.96
CA VAL A 603 -18.88 6.72 -21.90
C VAL A 603 -19.77 6.32 -20.72
N LEU A 604 -20.88 7.05 -20.45
CA LEU A 604 -21.82 6.67 -19.39
C LEU A 604 -22.62 5.42 -19.80
N ASP A 605 -23.02 5.30 -21.07
CA ASP A 605 -23.59 4.06 -21.56
C ASP A 605 -22.60 2.88 -21.44
N CYS A 606 -21.31 3.15 -21.69
CA CYS A 606 -20.26 2.15 -21.45
C CYS A 606 -20.13 1.79 -19.97
N ALA A 607 -20.26 2.76 -19.05
CA ALA A 607 -20.21 2.53 -17.60
C ALA A 607 -21.35 1.63 -17.13
N GLU A 608 -22.56 1.86 -17.62
CA GLU A 608 -23.72 1.00 -17.33
C GLU A 608 -23.49 -0.46 -17.81
N VAL A 609 -23.03 -0.63 -19.04
CA VAL A 609 -22.70 -1.95 -19.59
C VAL A 609 -21.54 -2.61 -18.81
N ALA A 610 -20.57 -1.82 -18.38
CA ALA A 610 -19.45 -2.30 -17.56
C ALA A 610 -19.93 -2.89 -16.23
N LEU A 611 -20.87 -2.24 -15.56
CA LEU A 611 -21.48 -2.74 -14.31
C LEU A 611 -22.27 -4.05 -14.54
N TRP A 612 -22.94 -4.18 -15.67
CA TRP A 612 -23.59 -5.46 -16.00
C TRP A 612 -22.59 -6.59 -16.23
N ILE A 613 -21.48 -6.31 -16.92
CA ILE A 613 -20.38 -7.29 -17.12
C ILE A 613 -19.78 -7.65 -15.74
N ARG A 614 -19.51 -6.66 -14.89
CA ARG A 614 -19.03 -6.88 -13.52
C ARG A 614 -19.94 -7.84 -12.76
N GLY A 615 -21.23 -7.59 -12.71
CA GLY A 615 -22.20 -8.45 -12.01
C GLY A 615 -22.22 -9.89 -12.55
N MET A 616 -22.06 -10.10 -13.86
CA MET A 616 -21.92 -11.44 -14.44
C MET A 616 -20.61 -12.13 -14.02
N LEU A 617 -19.50 -11.40 -14.03
CA LEU A 617 -18.18 -11.94 -13.65
C LEU A 617 -18.15 -12.30 -12.15
N GLU A 618 -18.69 -11.44 -11.28
CA GLU A 618 -18.80 -11.72 -9.85
C GLU A 618 -19.63 -12.97 -9.53
N GLN A 619 -20.74 -13.21 -10.25
CA GLN A 619 -21.53 -14.45 -10.14
C GLN A 619 -20.75 -15.70 -10.55
N LEU A 620 -19.75 -15.54 -11.41
CA LEU A 620 -18.83 -16.59 -11.83
C LEU A 620 -17.57 -16.69 -10.94
N GLY A 621 -17.49 -15.88 -9.89
CA GLY A 621 -16.33 -15.84 -8.98
C GLY A 621 -15.08 -15.20 -9.59
N LEU A 622 -15.25 -14.33 -10.59
CA LEU A 622 -14.15 -13.63 -11.27
C LEU A 622 -14.06 -12.16 -10.83
N SER A 623 -12.90 -11.74 -10.36
CA SER A 623 -12.57 -10.32 -10.17
C SER A 623 -12.27 -9.65 -11.51
N SER A 624 -12.54 -8.34 -11.59
CA SER A 624 -12.30 -7.56 -12.80
C SER A 624 -11.98 -6.10 -12.46
N HIS A 625 -11.22 -5.45 -13.35
CA HIS A 625 -10.69 -4.11 -13.14
C HIS A 625 -10.99 -3.22 -14.36
N PRO A 626 -11.73 -2.12 -14.17
CA PRO A 626 -12.07 -1.20 -15.26
C PRO A 626 -10.99 -0.15 -15.48
N LYS A 627 -10.88 0.31 -16.71
CA LYS A 627 -10.16 1.52 -17.06
C LYS A 627 -10.85 2.28 -18.19
N THR A 628 -10.67 3.60 -18.24
CA THR A 628 -11.07 4.37 -19.41
C THR A 628 -10.17 4.03 -20.61
N SER A 629 -10.70 4.08 -21.82
CA SER A 629 -9.87 3.95 -23.01
C SER A 629 -8.98 5.17 -23.23
N GLY A 630 -9.23 6.27 -22.49
CA GLY A 630 -8.64 7.59 -22.72
C GLY A 630 -9.13 8.25 -24.02
N SER A 631 -10.22 7.77 -24.58
CA SER A 631 -10.96 8.33 -25.73
C SER A 631 -12.46 8.27 -25.42
N LYS A 632 -13.22 7.41 -26.06
CA LYS A 632 -14.70 7.43 -25.98
C LYS A 632 -15.30 6.33 -25.12
N GLY A 633 -14.56 5.29 -24.79
CA GLY A 633 -15.10 4.09 -24.19
C GLY A 633 -14.35 3.63 -22.92
N LEU A 634 -14.70 2.43 -22.48
CA LEU A 634 -14.14 1.77 -21.31
C LEU A 634 -13.57 0.39 -21.69
N GLN A 635 -12.64 -0.09 -20.89
CA GLN A 635 -12.13 -1.45 -21.00
C GLN A 635 -12.18 -2.14 -19.65
N ILE A 636 -12.65 -3.39 -19.63
CA ILE A 636 -12.70 -4.22 -18.43
C ILE A 636 -11.71 -5.34 -18.59
N TYR A 637 -10.79 -5.47 -17.65
CA TYR A 637 -9.79 -6.52 -17.62
C TYR A 637 -10.08 -7.53 -16.53
N VAL A 638 -9.96 -8.80 -16.87
CA VAL A 638 -10.02 -9.92 -15.92
C VAL A 638 -8.62 -10.53 -15.85
N PRO A 639 -7.90 -10.42 -14.72
CA PRO A 639 -6.60 -11.05 -14.55
C PRO A 639 -6.75 -12.57 -14.61
N LEU A 640 -5.89 -13.24 -15.33
CA LEU A 640 -5.89 -14.70 -15.45
C LEU A 640 -4.59 -15.28 -14.90
N ASN A 641 -3.45 -14.90 -15.47
CA ASN A 641 -2.11 -15.37 -15.06
C ASN A 641 -2.05 -16.91 -14.87
N SER A 642 -2.84 -17.64 -15.68
CA SER A 642 -3.06 -19.09 -15.61
C SER A 642 -2.86 -19.73 -17.00
N GLU A 643 -2.88 -21.06 -17.04
CA GLU A 643 -2.75 -21.79 -18.31
C GLU A 643 -4.05 -21.73 -19.12
N VAL A 644 -4.28 -20.60 -19.81
CA VAL A 644 -5.44 -20.36 -20.66
C VAL A 644 -4.99 -19.93 -22.06
N THR A 645 -5.75 -20.33 -23.11
CA THR A 645 -5.46 -19.95 -24.49
C THR A 645 -6.35 -18.81 -24.98
N TYR A 646 -5.94 -18.13 -26.05
CA TYR A 646 -6.77 -17.12 -26.71
C TYR A 646 -8.09 -17.66 -27.24
N GLU A 647 -8.14 -18.89 -27.69
CA GLU A 647 -9.39 -19.51 -28.12
C GLU A 647 -10.40 -19.54 -26.99
N ARG A 648 -9.94 -19.89 -25.78
CA ARG A 648 -10.80 -19.95 -24.59
C ARG A 648 -11.25 -18.57 -24.14
N THR A 649 -10.32 -17.60 -24.04
CA THR A 649 -10.67 -16.24 -23.63
C THR A 649 -11.59 -15.56 -24.63
N LYS A 650 -11.35 -15.74 -25.92
CA LYS A 650 -12.18 -15.21 -27.00
C LYS A 650 -13.60 -15.78 -26.98
N SER A 651 -13.71 -17.10 -26.79
CA SER A 651 -15.01 -17.80 -26.72
C SER A 651 -15.80 -17.34 -25.49
N PHE A 652 -15.15 -17.21 -24.34
CA PHE A 652 -15.77 -16.73 -23.11
C PHE A 652 -16.24 -15.27 -23.26
N ALA A 653 -15.37 -14.37 -23.73
CA ALA A 653 -15.73 -12.97 -23.94
C ALA A 653 -16.89 -12.81 -24.94
N LYS A 654 -16.89 -13.62 -26.00
CA LYS A 654 -17.97 -13.65 -26.99
C LYS A 654 -19.29 -14.07 -26.35
N ALA A 655 -19.30 -15.14 -25.55
CA ALA A 655 -20.50 -15.64 -24.89
C ALA A 655 -21.11 -14.59 -23.96
N VAL A 656 -20.28 -13.86 -23.16
CA VAL A 656 -20.74 -12.77 -22.31
C VAL A 656 -21.34 -11.63 -23.17
N ALA A 657 -20.65 -11.22 -24.24
CA ALA A 657 -21.11 -10.17 -25.13
C ALA A 657 -22.45 -10.51 -25.80
N GLU A 658 -22.60 -11.74 -26.31
CA GLU A 658 -23.82 -12.22 -26.96
C GLU A 658 -24.97 -12.34 -25.96
N THR A 659 -24.71 -12.79 -24.74
CA THR A 659 -25.71 -12.86 -23.66
C THR A 659 -26.28 -11.48 -23.33
N LEU A 660 -25.41 -10.47 -23.17
CA LEU A 660 -25.84 -9.10 -22.91
C LEU A 660 -26.55 -8.47 -24.11
N ALA A 661 -26.11 -8.76 -25.34
CA ALA A 661 -26.78 -8.25 -26.55
C ALA A 661 -28.19 -8.84 -26.71
N VAL A 662 -28.44 -10.09 -26.27
CA VAL A 662 -29.77 -10.70 -26.23
C VAL A 662 -30.63 -10.09 -25.12
N LYS A 663 -30.05 -9.88 -23.94
CA LYS A 663 -30.77 -9.35 -22.77
C LYS A 663 -31.11 -7.86 -22.92
N PHE A 664 -30.22 -7.08 -23.55
CA PHE A 664 -30.35 -5.63 -23.73
C PHE A 664 -30.15 -5.21 -25.20
N PRO A 665 -31.03 -5.65 -26.12
CA PRO A 665 -30.81 -5.49 -27.57
C PRO A 665 -30.79 -4.03 -28.03
N ASP A 666 -31.39 -3.12 -27.28
CA ASP A 666 -31.42 -1.67 -27.59
C ASP A 666 -30.19 -0.92 -27.04
N ARG A 667 -29.41 -1.54 -26.15
CA ARG A 667 -28.27 -0.92 -25.48
C ARG A 667 -26.92 -1.54 -25.88
N VAL A 668 -26.91 -2.82 -26.21
CA VAL A 668 -25.68 -3.58 -26.45
C VAL A 668 -25.67 -4.23 -27.82
N VAL A 669 -24.51 -4.27 -28.44
CA VAL A 669 -24.24 -5.02 -29.67
C VAL A 669 -22.93 -5.81 -29.53
N ALA A 670 -22.96 -7.09 -29.97
CA ALA A 670 -21.77 -7.96 -30.00
C ALA A 670 -21.19 -8.13 -31.41
N GLN A 671 -21.81 -7.48 -32.43
CA GLN A 671 -21.43 -7.59 -33.82
C GLN A 671 -20.63 -6.40 -34.32
N MET A 672 -19.53 -6.64 -35.05
CA MET A 672 -18.61 -5.60 -35.52
C MET A 672 -19.19 -4.65 -36.57
N THR A 673 -20.37 -4.95 -37.14
CA THR A 673 -21.01 -4.19 -38.22
C THR A 673 -21.37 -2.76 -37.78
N LYS A 674 -20.76 -1.75 -38.37
CA LYS A 674 -20.92 -0.33 -37.99
C LYS A 674 -22.37 0.15 -37.98
N SER A 675 -23.17 -0.29 -38.96
CA SER A 675 -24.59 0.10 -39.10
C SER A 675 -25.48 -0.34 -37.91
N LYS A 676 -25.03 -1.29 -37.10
CA LYS A 676 -25.76 -1.81 -35.94
C LYS A 676 -25.38 -1.12 -34.62
N ARG A 677 -24.42 -0.21 -34.62
CA ARG A 677 -23.84 0.38 -33.40
C ARG A 677 -24.48 1.68 -32.97
N SER A 678 -25.28 2.33 -33.83
CA SER A 678 -25.88 3.64 -33.50
C SER A 678 -26.71 3.57 -32.24
N GLY A 679 -26.40 4.42 -31.24
CA GLY A 679 -27.05 4.46 -29.94
C GLY A 679 -26.81 3.26 -29.04
N LYS A 680 -25.79 2.42 -29.32
CA LYS A 680 -25.50 1.20 -28.57
C LYS A 680 -24.01 1.09 -28.24
N VAL A 681 -23.70 0.35 -27.19
CA VAL A 681 -22.33 -0.03 -26.83
C VAL A 681 -21.94 -1.32 -27.51
N LEU A 682 -20.87 -1.29 -28.30
CA LEU A 682 -20.25 -2.49 -28.81
C LEU A 682 -19.37 -3.11 -27.73
N ILE A 683 -19.58 -4.39 -27.42
CA ILE A 683 -18.63 -5.18 -26.64
C ILE A 683 -17.70 -5.89 -27.62
N ASP A 684 -16.51 -5.31 -27.85
CA ASP A 684 -15.49 -5.92 -28.76
C ASP A 684 -14.74 -7.04 -28.04
N TRP A 685 -15.33 -8.22 -28.06
CA TRP A 685 -14.73 -9.46 -27.58
C TRP A 685 -13.56 -9.95 -28.44
N SER A 686 -13.44 -9.46 -29.67
CA SER A 686 -12.40 -9.89 -30.62
C SER A 686 -11.00 -9.36 -30.30
N GLN A 687 -10.89 -8.45 -29.31
CA GLN A 687 -9.59 -8.01 -28.79
C GLN A 687 -8.80 -9.16 -28.15
N ASN A 688 -9.47 -10.21 -27.69
CA ASN A 688 -8.84 -11.43 -27.17
C ASN A 688 -8.28 -12.30 -28.31
N ASP A 689 -7.20 -11.80 -28.91
CA ASP A 689 -6.55 -12.43 -30.06
C ASP A 689 -5.04 -12.17 -30.03
N ARG A 690 -4.22 -13.20 -30.30
CA ARG A 690 -2.75 -13.12 -30.23
C ARG A 690 -2.12 -12.08 -31.16
N HIS A 691 -2.81 -11.71 -32.23
CA HIS A 691 -2.34 -10.75 -33.23
C HIS A 691 -2.79 -9.31 -32.94
N LYS A 692 -3.64 -9.13 -31.92
CA LYS A 692 -4.13 -7.83 -31.50
C LYS A 692 -3.36 -7.29 -30.31
N THR A 693 -3.31 -5.98 -30.22
CA THR A 693 -2.76 -5.23 -29.11
C THR A 693 -3.80 -4.24 -28.63
N THR A 694 -3.87 -4.02 -27.32
CA THR A 694 -4.77 -3.05 -26.70
C THR A 694 -3.95 -1.86 -26.19
N VAL A 695 -4.58 -0.68 -26.09
CA VAL A 695 -3.94 0.47 -25.48
C VAL A 695 -3.54 0.11 -24.05
N CYS A 696 -2.27 0.34 -23.72
CA CYS A 696 -1.75 0.06 -22.38
C CYS A 696 -2.36 1.03 -21.36
N VAL A 697 -2.51 0.55 -20.13
CA VAL A 697 -2.82 1.41 -18.99
C VAL A 697 -1.78 2.52 -18.90
N TYR A 698 -2.20 3.71 -18.51
CA TYR A 698 -1.36 4.93 -18.42
C TYR A 698 -0.76 5.43 -19.75
N SER A 699 -1.17 4.88 -20.89
CA SER A 699 -0.78 5.41 -22.20
C SER A 699 -1.56 6.68 -22.51
N LEU A 700 -0.85 7.71 -22.98
CA LEU A 700 -1.50 8.86 -23.62
C LEU A 700 -2.28 8.44 -24.86
N ARG A 701 -3.31 9.22 -25.20
CA ARG A 701 -4.13 9.07 -26.40
C ARG A 701 -3.99 10.30 -27.28
N ALA A 702 -3.92 10.07 -28.54
CA ALA A 702 -3.82 11.13 -29.55
C ALA A 702 -5.22 11.68 -29.89
N GLU A 703 -5.79 12.34 -28.92
CA GLU A 703 -7.02 13.15 -29.05
C GLU A 703 -6.63 14.65 -29.08
N ASP A 704 -7.58 15.56 -29.14
CA ASP A 704 -7.29 17.02 -29.14
C ASP A 704 -6.55 17.46 -27.87
N ARG A 705 -6.81 16.79 -26.74
CA ARG A 705 -6.11 16.97 -25.47
C ARG A 705 -5.37 15.68 -25.07
N PRO A 706 -4.32 15.78 -24.24
CA PRO A 706 -3.53 14.62 -23.81
C PRO A 706 -4.26 13.77 -22.77
N LEU A 707 -5.37 13.15 -23.20
CA LEU A 707 -6.10 12.21 -22.36
C LEU A 707 -5.30 10.92 -22.16
N VAL A 708 -5.55 10.24 -21.05
CA VAL A 708 -4.83 9.04 -20.63
C VAL A 708 -5.78 7.85 -20.51
N SER A 709 -5.33 6.69 -20.90
CA SER A 709 -6.00 5.42 -20.61
C SER A 709 -5.83 5.07 -19.14
N THR A 710 -6.84 5.42 -18.31
CA THR A 710 -6.73 5.54 -16.84
C THR A 710 -7.52 4.45 -16.14
N PRO A 711 -6.89 3.69 -15.20
CA PRO A 711 -7.64 2.77 -14.34
C PRO A 711 -8.54 3.56 -13.38
N VAL A 712 -9.73 3.02 -13.18
CA VAL A 712 -10.75 3.60 -12.29
C VAL A 712 -11.27 2.52 -11.34
N GLU A 713 -11.76 2.94 -10.19
CA GLU A 713 -12.48 2.05 -9.28
C GLU A 713 -13.94 1.89 -9.72
N TRP A 714 -14.55 0.77 -9.42
CA TRP A 714 -15.95 0.52 -9.78
C TRP A 714 -16.91 1.58 -9.21
N ARG A 715 -16.63 2.09 -8.00
CA ARG A 715 -17.43 3.17 -7.39
C ARG A 715 -17.36 4.49 -8.17
N GLU A 716 -16.33 4.72 -8.96
CA GLU A 716 -16.22 5.93 -9.79
C GLU A 716 -17.14 5.84 -11.01
N LEU A 717 -17.38 4.63 -11.53
CA LEU A 717 -18.39 4.41 -12.57
C LEU A 717 -19.81 4.62 -12.00
N ASP A 718 -20.08 4.10 -10.81
CA ASP A 718 -21.35 4.32 -10.13
C ASP A 718 -21.58 5.84 -9.90
N ALA A 719 -20.58 6.56 -9.37
CA ALA A 719 -20.66 7.99 -9.12
C ALA A 719 -20.85 8.82 -10.40
N ALA A 720 -20.19 8.47 -11.51
CA ALA A 720 -20.34 9.15 -12.78
C ALA A 720 -21.76 8.99 -13.36
N LEU A 721 -22.35 7.81 -13.20
CA LEU A 721 -23.74 7.54 -13.60
C LEU A 721 -24.74 8.28 -12.70
N GLU A 722 -24.52 8.31 -11.38
CA GLU A 722 -25.37 9.07 -10.46
C GLU A 722 -25.34 10.57 -10.72
N ALA A 723 -24.17 11.10 -11.08
CA ALA A 723 -23.99 12.52 -11.43
C ALA A 723 -24.45 12.87 -12.84
N ASP A 724 -24.70 11.89 -13.72
CA ASP A 724 -24.96 12.04 -15.16
C ASP A 724 -23.88 12.91 -15.85
N ASP A 725 -22.61 12.69 -15.47
CA ASP A 725 -21.46 13.50 -15.92
C ASP A 725 -20.33 12.62 -16.52
N ALA A 726 -20.29 12.59 -17.85
CA ALA A 726 -19.23 11.91 -18.62
C ALA A 726 -17.83 12.51 -18.38
N GLY A 727 -17.74 13.77 -17.96
CA GLY A 727 -16.49 14.47 -17.67
C GLY A 727 -15.71 13.85 -16.50
N CYS A 728 -16.40 13.22 -15.53
CA CYS A 728 -15.80 12.52 -14.41
C CYS A 728 -14.91 11.33 -14.82
N LEU A 729 -15.07 10.83 -16.06
CA LEU A 729 -14.30 9.69 -16.61
C LEU A 729 -13.26 10.13 -17.67
N ALA A 730 -13.02 11.42 -17.80
CA ALA A 730 -12.04 11.99 -18.73
C ALA A 730 -10.83 12.53 -17.96
N PHE A 731 -9.71 11.84 -18.01
CA PHE A 731 -8.49 12.16 -17.26
C PHE A 731 -7.40 12.63 -18.21
N ASP A 732 -6.89 13.82 -18.01
CA ASP A 732 -5.69 14.31 -18.68
C ASP A 732 -4.42 13.86 -17.97
N ASN A 733 -3.26 14.18 -18.55
CA ASN A 733 -1.96 13.79 -18.02
C ASN A 733 -1.68 14.37 -16.61
N ALA A 734 -2.15 15.57 -16.28
CA ALA A 734 -1.94 16.16 -14.95
C ALA A 734 -2.79 15.46 -13.89
N ALA A 735 -4.07 15.25 -14.16
CA ALA A 735 -4.98 14.53 -13.25
C ALA A 735 -4.52 13.10 -12.97
N VAL A 736 -3.96 12.40 -13.99
CA VAL A 736 -3.48 11.02 -13.78
C VAL A 736 -2.20 10.98 -12.94
N LEU A 737 -1.32 11.95 -13.04
CA LEU A 737 -0.15 12.05 -12.15
C LEU A 737 -0.57 12.19 -10.68
N GLU A 738 -1.47 13.12 -10.39
CA GLU A 738 -2.02 13.31 -9.03
C GLU A 738 -2.71 12.04 -8.53
N ARG A 739 -3.45 11.37 -9.42
CA ARG A 739 -4.14 10.12 -9.13
C ARG A 739 -3.16 8.99 -8.77
N VAL A 740 -2.10 8.81 -9.56
CA VAL A 740 -1.05 7.82 -9.27
C VAL A 740 -0.28 8.16 -8.00
N GLU A 741 0.03 9.43 -7.77
CA GLU A 741 0.67 9.88 -6.53
C GLU A 741 -0.18 9.58 -5.29
N SER A 742 -1.50 9.74 -5.37
CA SER A 742 -2.41 9.54 -4.23
C SER A 742 -2.84 8.08 -4.05
N MET A 743 -3.13 7.35 -5.14
CA MET A 743 -3.76 6.02 -5.10
C MET A 743 -2.82 4.89 -5.52
N GLY A 744 -1.63 5.20 -6.07
CA GLY A 744 -0.72 4.21 -6.63
C GLY A 744 -1.25 3.58 -7.92
N ASP A 745 -0.73 2.40 -8.27
CA ASP A 745 -1.17 1.64 -9.44
C ASP A 745 -2.46 0.85 -9.14
N LEU A 746 -3.61 1.39 -9.56
CA LEU A 746 -4.90 0.70 -9.45
C LEU A 746 -5.01 -0.55 -10.34
N PHE A 747 -4.10 -0.72 -11.29
CA PHE A 747 -4.07 -1.86 -12.19
C PHE A 747 -3.06 -2.96 -11.76
N ALA A 748 -2.34 -2.76 -10.65
CA ALA A 748 -1.41 -3.74 -10.11
C ALA A 748 -2.00 -5.16 -9.91
N PRO A 749 -3.28 -5.33 -9.55
CA PRO A 749 -3.88 -6.67 -9.42
C PRO A 749 -3.78 -7.52 -10.69
N LEU A 750 -3.80 -6.90 -11.90
CA LEU A 750 -3.64 -7.61 -13.17
C LEU A 750 -2.29 -8.34 -13.31
N LEU A 751 -1.28 -7.91 -12.57
CA LEU A 751 0.05 -8.51 -12.62
C LEU A 751 0.20 -9.74 -11.72
N SER A 752 -0.64 -9.86 -10.70
CA SER A 752 -0.45 -10.85 -9.61
C SER A 752 -1.64 -11.79 -9.39
N GLU A 753 -2.86 -11.34 -9.62
CA GLU A 753 -4.04 -12.18 -9.43
C GLU A 753 -4.09 -13.35 -10.41
N ARG A 754 -4.46 -14.54 -9.89
CA ARG A 754 -4.62 -15.74 -10.68
C ARG A 754 -6.05 -16.23 -10.63
N GLN A 755 -6.65 -16.39 -11.80
CA GLN A 755 -8.02 -16.86 -11.94
C GLN A 755 -8.13 -17.89 -13.05
N ALA A 756 -9.09 -18.80 -12.94
CA ALA A 756 -9.43 -19.75 -13.99
C ALA A 756 -10.80 -19.42 -14.56
N LEU A 757 -10.93 -19.46 -15.87
CA LEU A 757 -12.25 -19.29 -16.51
C LEU A 757 -13.16 -20.49 -16.21
N PRO A 758 -14.45 -20.28 -15.89
CA PRO A 758 -15.40 -21.34 -15.61
C PRO A 758 -15.49 -22.38 -16.75
N GLY A 759 -15.63 -23.65 -16.40
CA GLY A 759 -15.73 -24.74 -17.36
C GLY A 759 -14.40 -25.09 -18.05
N ALA A 760 -13.27 -24.86 -17.38
CA ALA A 760 -11.95 -25.35 -17.81
C ALA A 760 -11.75 -26.82 -17.45
#